data_15400705733813b13644a21beab6497b
#
_entry.id   15400705733813b13644a21beab6497b
#
_cell.length_a   1.000
_cell.length_b   1.000
_cell.length_c   1.000
_cell.angle_alpha   90.00
_cell.angle_beta   90.00
_cell.angle_gamma   90.00
#
_symmetry.space_group_name_H-M   'P 1'
#
loop_
_entity.id
_entity.type
_entity.pdbx_description
1 polymer ?
#
loop_
_entity_poly.entity_id
_entity_poly.type
_entity_poly.pdbx_seq_one_letter_code
_entity_poly.pdbx_strand_id
1 'polypeptide(L)'
;MELKNYQKKVIADLQNYLHSLKQSANLAEAWKNYWQAKDISVGNGGVPAYKDNIQGVPAVCMKVPTGGGKTFLACSAIKHIFDFMPAEKPKLVVWLVPSDPILEQTLKNLSNPDHPYKQALDRDFGGRVQVLNKAMLLNGQGFSADSVQHILTICVLSFDSLRINSGRRYDRKIYQENSNLADFAAFYKNDAVLLEGTPETALIQVLRHLRPVTIVDESHNATSALSVEMLNNIYPSFILELTATPKSNSNVVSYVDARELKKENMVKLPVIVYKRNSRESVIADAIQLRGKLEQKALEEEAVTGNYIRPIVLFQAQPRSNDDNTTFDKIKNLLLEIGIPEEEIAIKTGEIKGLKNVDLLSKACAVRYIITVNALKEGWDCPFAYILASLANKTSAVDVEQILGRVLRQPYTRHHQHFLLNSSYVLSCSNDFRNTLDSIVKGLNGAGFSRKDYRVGGDEEVPAQEQQPQPQPQQEELFNNNENAVENNNDDDFTDITPENIKEQIDNTDEQSQSLTDMENQAEQQTQKYTDETSGENFMGGTEAQMQHRFTIRTENIESAQALRLPKFCIKADFGLFDDGAFNYLEPENLLEGFRLTGQDANVNFKLASGEMYSVDIAQSGEAVPQYRMVTDSDKKKLREYLDSLPQER
;
A
#
# COMPACT_ATOMS: atom_id res chain seq x y z
N MET A 1 -15.27 17.50 -10.19
CA MET A 1 -14.25 17.33 -9.13
C MET A 1 -12.94 17.90 -9.64
N GLU A 2 -12.24 18.67 -8.81
CA GLU A 2 -10.92 19.24 -9.16
C GLU A 2 -9.82 18.56 -8.35
N LEU A 3 -8.60 18.58 -8.90
CA LEU A 3 -7.41 18.09 -8.20
C LEU A 3 -7.12 18.95 -6.97
N LYS A 4 -6.87 18.32 -5.84
CA LYS A 4 -6.35 18.95 -4.63
C LYS A 4 -4.90 19.44 -4.85
N ASN A 5 -4.39 20.32 -3.98
CA ASN A 5 -3.08 20.92 -4.19
C ASN A 5 -1.95 19.87 -4.24
N TYR A 6 -1.94 18.89 -3.35
CA TYR A 6 -0.96 17.80 -3.41
C TYR A 6 -1.11 16.96 -4.68
N GLN A 7 -2.34 16.75 -5.19
CA GLN A 7 -2.57 16.00 -6.43
C GLN A 7 -2.03 16.78 -7.64
N LYS A 8 -2.18 18.12 -7.66
CA LYS A 8 -1.57 18.97 -8.69
C LYS A 8 -0.05 18.86 -8.68
N LYS A 9 0.59 18.80 -7.49
CA LYS A 9 2.04 18.55 -7.38
C LYS A 9 2.43 17.19 -7.95
N VAL A 10 1.69 16.12 -7.62
CA VAL A 10 1.96 14.77 -8.15
C VAL A 10 1.89 14.75 -9.68
N ILE A 11 0.89 15.42 -10.27
CA ILE A 11 0.78 15.53 -11.74
C ILE A 11 1.93 16.38 -12.30
N ALA A 12 2.32 17.47 -11.65
CA ALA A 12 3.47 18.28 -12.06
C ALA A 12 4.79 17.47 -12.00
N ASP A 13 4.99 16.65 -10.98
CA ASP A 13 6.13 15.72 -10.87
C ASP A 13 6.18 14.77 -12.07
N LEU A 14 5.04 14.17 -12.44
CA LEU A 14 4.94 13.34 -13.64
C LEU A 14 5.31 14.13 -14.90
N GLN A 15 4.74 15.31 -15.08
CA GLN A 15 5.02 16.17 -16.26
C GLN A 15 6.51 16.50 -16.36
N ASN A 16 7.14 16.86 -15.25
CA ASN A 16 8.57 17.15 -15.19
C ASN A 16 9.42 15.92 -15.55
N TYR A 17 9.05 14.73 -15.08
CA TYR A 17 9.71 13.50 -15.47
C TYR A 17 9.52 13.20 -16.97
N LEU A 18 8.30 13.33 -17.51
CA LEU A 18 8.04 13.16 -18.95
C LEU A 18 8.84 14.17 -19.79
N HIS A 19 9.03 15.40 -19.31
CA HIS A 19 9.88 16.38 -19.95
C HIS A 19 11.35 15.94 -19.96
N SER A 20 11.87 15.44 -18.83
CA SER A 20 13.22 14.88 -18.75
C SER A 20 13.41 13.70 -19.69
N LEU A 21 12.41 12.83 -19.86
CA LEU A 21 12.44 11.73 -20.82
C LEU A 21 12.60 12.20 -22.26
N LYS A 22 11.95 13.32 -22.65
CA LYS A 22 12.09 13.89 -24.00
C LYS A 22 13.48 14.44 -24.30
N GLN A 23 14.20 14.87 -23.26
CA GLN A 23 15.49 15.55 -23.39
C GLN A 23 16.71 14.64 -23.19
N SER A 24 16.49 13.39 -22.75
CA SER A 24 17.54 12.46 -22.38
C SER A 24 17.68 11.33 -23.39
N ALA A 25 18.89 10.81 -23.56
CA ALA A 25 19.19 9.73 -24.48
C ALA A 25 18.67 8.36 -23.99
N ASN A 26 18.53 8.18 -22.68
CA ASN A 26 18.10 6.93 -22.04
C ASN A 26 17.37 7.18 -20.71
N LEU A 27 16.77 6.10 -20.18
CA LEU A 27 15.94 6.18 -18.96
C LEU A 27 16.75 6.56 -17.71
N ALA A 28 17.98 6.08 -17.58
CA ALA A 28 18.84 6.38 -16.44
C ALA A 28 19.26 7.85 -16.44
N GLU A 29 19.56 8.40 -17.58
CA GLU A 29 19.87 9.82 -17.75
C GLU A 29 18.64 10.70 -17.45
N ALA A 30 17.47 10.32 -17.97
CA ALA A 30 16.22 11.03 -17.68
C ALA A 30 15.91 11.06 -16.18
N TRP A 31 16.13 9.95 -15.49
CA TRP A 31 15.98 9.83 -14.05
C TRP A 31 16.94 10.74 -13.30
N LYS A 32 18.21 10.75 -13.69
CA LYS A 32 19.24 11.62 -13.11
C LYS A 32 18.89 13.09 -13.31
N ASN A 33 18.52 13.50 -14.53
CA ASN A 33 18.16 14.88 -14.84
C ASN A 33 16.94 15.36 -14.07
N TYR A 34 15.92 14.50 -13.94
CA TYR A 34 14.73 14.79 -13.15
C TYR A 34 15.04 15.10 -11.68
N TRP A 35 15.89 14.26 -11.04
CA TRP A 35 16.22 14.45 -9.63
C TRP A 35 17.22 15.57 -9.41
N GLN A 36 18.14 15.78 -10.34
CA GLN A 36 19.06 16.92 -10.28
C GLN A 36 18.33 18.26 -10.39
N ALA A 37 17.26 18.35 -11.19
CA ALA A 37 16.41 19.55 -11.27
C ALA A 37 15.69 19.86 -9.94
N LYS A 38 15.64 18.90 -9.02
CA LYS A 38 15.09 19.02 -7.66
C LYS A 38 16.18 19.12 -6.57
N ASP A 39 17.45 19.34 -6.97
CA ASP A 39 18.60 19.36 -6.08
C ASP A 39 18.81 18.06 -5.27
N ILE A 40 18.37 16.92 -5.82
CA ILE A 40 18.51 15.60 -5.20
C ILE A 40 19.48 14.76 -6.03
N SER A 41 20.48 14.17 -5.37
CA SER A 41 21.43 13.26 -6.03
C SER A 41 20.81 11.87 -6.26
N VAL A 42 21.25 11.21 -7.33
CA VAL A 42 20.94 9.80 -7.59
C VAL A 42 22.14 8.95 -7.17
N GLY A 43 21.91 7.92 -6.36
CA GLY A 43 22.97 7.14 -5.69
C GLY A 43 23.57 7.86 -4.47
N ASN A 44 24.57 7.29 -3.86
CA ASN A 44 25.39 7.89 -2.77
C ASN A 44 24.59 8.67 -1.70
N GLY A 45 23.59 8.04 -1.11
CA GLY A 45 22.75 8.65 -0.06
C GLY A 45 21.57 9.50 -0.54
N GLY A 46 21.38 9.61 -1.85
CA GLY A 46 20.20 10.21 -2.46
C GLY A 46 19.17 9.16 -2.89
N VAL A 47 18.41 9.45 -3.96
CA VAL A 47 17.46 8.49 -4.51
C VAL A 47 18.17 7.31 -5.17
N PRO A 48 17.61 6.09 -5.14
CA PRO A 48 18.16 4.94 -5.83
C PRO A 48 18.30 5.19 -7.35
N ALA A 49 19.24 4.52 -7.98
CA ALA A 49 19.35 4.52 -9.44
C ALA A 49 18.06 3.97 -10.08
N TYR A 50 17.79 4.40 -11.31
CA TYR A 50 16.63 3.93 -12.06
C TYR A 50 16.65 2.41 -12.21
N LYS A 51 15.51 1.78 -11.97
CA LYS A 51 15.31 0.33 -12.12
C LYS A 51 14.62 0.06 -13.45
N ASP A 52 15.37 -0.45 -14.43
CA ASP A 52 14.86 -0.82 -15.74
C ASP A 52 14.23 -2.22 -15.71
N ASN A 53 13.10 -2.36 -14.99
CA ASN A 53 12.42 -3.62 -14.76
C ASN A 53 11.92 -4.27 -16.08
N ILE A 54 11.53 -3.46 -17.05
CA ILE A 54 11.13 -3.85 -18.40
C ILE A 54 12.00 -3.07 -19.36
N GLN A 55 12.92 -3.74 -20.00
CA GLN A 55 13.98 -3.11 -20.77
C GLN A 55 13.48 -2.02 -21.73
N GLY A 56 13.94 -0.80 -21.51
CA GLY A 56 13.62 0.35 -22.36
C GLY A 56 12.19 0.87 -22.23
N VAL A 57 11.40 0.41 -21.24
CA VAL A 57 10.04 0.89 -20.98
C VAL A 57 10.06 1.85 -19.79
N PRO A 58 9.69 3.14 -19.99
CA PRO A 58 9.57 4.08 -18.88
C PRO A 58 8.55 3.59 -17.85
N ALA A 59 9.00 3.44 -16.60
CA ALA A 59 8.17 3.01 -15.48
C ALA A 59 8.36 3.98 -14.31
N VAL A 60 7.26 4.51 -13.79
CA VAL A 60 7.26 5.43 -12.65
C VAL A 60 6.20 5.06 -11.63
N CYS A 61 6.48 5.35 -10.38
CA CYS A 61 5.59 5.11 -9.25
C CYS A 61 5.21 6.43 -8.57
N MET A 62 3.91 6.61 -8.33
CA MET A 62 3.39 7.65 -7.46
C MET A 62 3.07 7.04 -6.10
N LYS A 63 3.82 7.42 -5.07
CA LYS A 63 3.53 7.00 -3.70
C LYS A 63 2.48 7.91 -3.10
N VAL A 64 1.27 7.38 -2.93
CA VAL A 64 0.13 8.12 -2.37
C VAL A 64 -0.56 7.25 -1.33
N PRO A 65 -0.74 7.72 -0.07
CA PRO A 65 -1.41 6.95 0.97
C PRO A 65 -2.82 6.53 0.58
N THR A 66 -3.35 5.53 1.25
CA THR A 66 -4.75 5.12 1.11
C THR A 66 -5.68 6.29 1.47
N GLY A 67 -6.74 6.48 0.68
CA GLY A 67 -7.62 7.67 0.80
C GLY A 67 -7.14 8.89 0.02
N GLY A 68 -5.93 8.89 -0.56
CA GLY A 68 -5.37 10.02 -1.30
C GLY A 68 -5.85 10.15 -2.75
N GLY A 69 -6.86 9.39 -3.19
CA GLY A 69 -7.45 9.53 -4.53
C GLY A 69 -6.57 9.03 -5.67
N LYS A 70 -5.84 7.91 -5.45
CA LYS A 70 -4.97 7.27 -6.45
C LYS A 70 -5.64 7.08 -7.81
N THR A 71 -6.85 6.55 -7.84
CA THR A 71 -7.61 6.30 -9.08
C THR A 71 -7.90 7.61 -9.85
N PHE A 72 -8.24 8.70 -9.13
CA PHE A 72 -8.46 10.00 -9.76
C PHE A 72 -7.17 10.60 -10.32
N LEU A 73 -6.06 10.44 -9.60
CA LEU A 73 -4.72 10.81 -10.09
C LEU A 73 -4.37 10.05 -11.37
N ALA A 74 -4.62 8.74 -11.39
CA ALA A 74 -4.38 7.92 -12.59
C ALA A 74 -5.20 8.42 -13.80
N CYS A 75 -6.50 8.68 -13.61
CA CYS A 75 -7.34 9.25 -14.67
C CYS A 75 -6.76 10.57 -15.20
N SER A 76 -6.31 11.45 -14.30
CA SER A 76 -5.71 12.74 -14.67
C SER A 76 -4.35 12.61 -15.34
N ALA A 77 -3.57 11.57 -15.00
CA ALA A 77 -2.25 11.33 -15.57
C ALA A 77 -2.29 10.84 -17.02
N ILE A 78 -3.35 10.11 -17.42
CA ILE A 78 -3.45 9.46 -18.73
C ILE A 78 -3.24 10.47 -19.87
N LYS A 79 -3.89 11.63 -19.80
CA LYS A 79 -3.75 12.65 -20.85
C LYS A 79 -2.31 13.12 -21.00
N HIS A 80 -1.62 13.41 -19.89
CA HIS A 80 -0.24 13.89 -19.91
C HIS A 80 0.72 12.85 -20.47
N ILE A 81 0.46 11.56 -20.21
CA ILE A 81 1.25 10.45 -20.77
C ILE A 81 1.02 10.38 -22.27
N PHE A 82 -0.22 10.45 -22.78
CA PHE A 82 -0.49 10.44 -24.21
C PHE A 82 0.00 11.69 -24.93
N ASP A 83 -0.04 12.88 -24.31
CA ASP A 83 0.53 14.11 -24.87
C ASP A 83 2.08 14.04 -25.01
N PHE A 84 2.71 13.18 -24.21
CA PHE A 84 4.13 12.89 -24.34
C PHE A 84 4.44 11.92 -25.51
N MET A 85 3.52 11.03 -25.84
CA MET A 85 3.72 10.01 -26.89
C MET A 85 3.49 10.56 -28.29
N PRO A 86 3.97 9.86 -29.34
CA PRO A 86 3.62 10.20 -30.72
C PRO A 86 2.10 10.22 -30.95
N ALA A 87 1.63 11.14 -31.79
CA ALA A 87 0.20 11.36 -32.03
C ALA A 87 -0.50 10.13 -32.65
N GLU A 88 0.25 9.33 -33.42
CA GLU A 88 -0.21 8.13 -34.10
C GLU A 88 -0.33 6.93 -33.17
N LYS A 89 0.12 7.07 -31.93
CA LYS A 89 0.05 6.01 -30.93
C LYS A 89 -1.40 5.61 -30.64
N PRO A 90 -1.76 4.31 -30.70
CA PRO A 90 -3.07 3.84 -30.28
C PRO A 90 -3.38 4.27 -28.83
N LYS A 91 -4.59 4.81 -28.61
CA LYS A 91 -5.00 5.32 -27.32
C LYS A 91 -5.53 4.18 -26.44
N LEU A 92 -4.65 3.25 -26.08
CA LEU A 92 -4.96 2.07 -25.29
C LEU A 92 -4.31 2.13 -23.91
N VAL A 93 -5.13 1.95 -22.89
CA VAL A 93 -4.72 1.80 -21.49
C VAL A 93 -5.07 0.39 -21.02
N VAL A 94 -4.13 -0.31 -20.42
CA VAL A 94 -4.38 -1.52 -19.62
C VAL A 94 -4.31 -1.14 -18.15
N TRP A 95 -5.44 -1.21 -17.47
CA TRP A 95 -5.56 -0.91 -16.06
C TRP A 95 -5.59 -2.20 -15.26
N LEU A 96 -4.51 -2.47 -14.52
CA LEU A 96 -4.33 -3.67 -13.72
C LEU A 96 -4.74 -3.43 -12.28
N VAL A 97 -5.59 -4.32 -11.77
CA VAL A 97 -6.07 -4.28 -10.38
C VAL A 97 -5.83 -5.62 -9.67
N PRO A 98 -5.64 -5.62 -8.34
CA PRO A 98 -5.25 -6.84 -7.61
C PRO A 98 -6.34 -7.89 -7.49
N SER A 99 -7.63 -7.50 -7.51
CA SER A 99 -8.73 -8.41 -7.21
C SER A 99 -10.02 -8.09 -7.96
N ASP A 100 -10.92 -9.07 -8.03
CA ASP A 100 -12.22 -8.93 -8.70
C ASP A 100 -13.14 -7.88 -8.07
N PRO A 101 -13.24 -7.71 -6.73
CA PRO A 101 -14.01 -6.62 -6.15
C PRO A 101 -13.52 -5.22 -6.54
N ILE A 102 -12.19 -5.03 -6.61
CA ILE A 102 -11.61 -3.76 -7.09
C ILE A 102 -11.86 -3.60 -8.59
N LEU A 103 -11.79 -4.68 -9.36
CA LEU A 103 -12.10 -4.68 -10.79
C LEU A 103 -13.54 -4.22 -11.05
N GLU A 104 -14.53 -4.81 -10.36
CA GLU A 104 -15.94 -4.42 -10.47
C GLU A 104 -16.15 -2.95 -10.09
N GLN A 105 -15.55 -2.50 -8.99
CA GLN A 105 -15.62 -1.11 -8.54
C GLN A 105 -14.99 -0.15 -9.57
N THR A 106 -13.81 -0.48 -10.08
CA THR A 106 -13.10 0.35 -11.07
C THR A 106 -13.90 0.44 -12.37
N LEU A 107 -14.42 -0.68 -12.87
CA LEU A 107 -15.30 -0.73 -14.05
C LEU A 107 -16.54 0.14 -13.84
N LYS A 108 -17.24 -0.03 -12.71
CA LYS A 108 -18.44 0.76 -12.38
C LYS A 108 -18.12 2.25 -12.37
N ASN A 109 -17.05 2.67 -11.71
CA ASN A 109 -16.71 4.09 -11.55
C ASN A 109 -16.23 4.72 -12.87
N LEU A 110 -15.44 4.00 -13.67
CA LEU A 110 -14.94 4.50 -14.96
C LEU A 110 -16.00 4.46 -16.07
N SER A 111 -17.04 3.63 -15.93
CA SER A 111 -18.13 3.54 -16.93
C SER A 111 -19.33 4.44 -16.62
N ASN A 112 -19.47 4.91 -15.38
CA ASN A 112 -20.59 5.75 -14.98
C ASN A 112 -20.38 7.22 -15.42
N PRO A 113 -21.23 7.77 -16.33
CA PRO A 113 -21.09 9.16 -16.81
C PRO A 113 -21.14 10.21 -15.70
N ASP A 114 -21.88 9.93 -14.62
CA ASP A 114 -22.01 10.84 -13.49
C ASP A 114 -20.84 10.78 -12.49
N HIS A 115 -19.96 9.80 -12.66
CA HIS A 115 -18.83 9.63 -11.76
C HIS A 115 -17.69 10.59 -12.11
N PRO A 116 -17.06 11.26 -11.13
CA PRO A 116 -15.98 12.22 -11.36
C PRO A 116 -14.79 11.68 -12.18
N TYR A 117 -14.50 10.39 -12.10
CA TYR A 117 -13.41 9.75 -12.86
C TYR A 117 -13.75 9.72 -14.36
N LYS A 118 -14.96 9.29 -14.71
CA LYS A 118 -15.42 9.29 -16.10
C LYS A 118 -15.49 10.69 -16.67
N GLN A 119 -16.05 11.63 -15.91
CA GLN A 119 -16.13 13.05 -16.31
C GLN A 119 -14.74 13.67 -16.56
N ALA A 120 -13.73 13.33 -15.76
CA ALA A 120 -12.36 13.80 -16.00
C ALA A 120 -11.81 13.25 -17.32
N LEU A 121 -11.96 11.95 -17.57
CA LEU A 121 -11.54 11.32 -18.82
C LEU A 121 -12.28 11.87 -20.03
N ASP A 122 -13.59 12.04 -19.93
CA ASP A 122 -14.40 12.58 -21.04
C ASP A 122 -14.01 14.02 -21.37
N ARG A 123 -13.77 14.85 -20.37
CA ARG A 123 -13.26 16.23 -20.58
C ARG A 123 -11.91 16.20 -21.30
N ASP A 124 -10.99 15.34 -20.89
CA ASP A 124 -9.62 15.32 -21.37
C ASP A 124 -9.50 14.67 -22.75
N PHE A 125 -10.45 13.81 -23.15
CA PHE A 125 -10.47 13.10 -24.45
C PHE A 125 -11.71 13.43 -25.32
N GLY A 126 -12.42 14.52 -24.99
CA GLY A 126 -13.55 15.01 -25.79
C GLY A 126 -14.73 14.03 -25.86
N GLY A 127 -15.02 13.29 -24.80
CA GLY A 127 -16.07 12.29 -24.72
C GLY A 127 -15.78 10.98 -25.46
N ARG A 128 -14.62 10.84 -26.09
CA ARG A 128 -14.21 9.61 -26.83
C ARG A 128 -13.48 8.64 -25.91
N VAL A 129 -14.20 8.08 -24.96
CA VAL A 129 -13.67 7.17 -23.94
C VAL A 129 -14.58 5.97 -23.80
N GLN A 130 -14.02 4.79 -23.94
CA GLN A 130 -14.68 3.51 -23.63
C GLN A 130 -13.92 2.73 -22.59
N VAL A 131 -14.67 1.96 -21.79
CA VAL A 131 -14.10 1.11 -20.73
C VAL A 131 -14.56 -0.32 -20.98
N LEU A 132 -13.62 -1.23 -21.10
CA LEU A 132 -13.87 -2.62 -21.49
C LEU A 132 -13.36 -3.57 -20.41
N ASN A 133 -14.15 -4.59 -20.12
CA ASN A 133 -13.72 -5.70 -19.28
C ASN A 133 -13.16 -6.85 -20.13
N LYS A 134 -12.60 -7.88 -19.46
CA LYS A 134 -12.03 -9.05 -20.13
C LYS A 134 -13.01 -9.75 -21.08
N ALA A 135 -14.29 -9.88 -20.72
CA ALA A 135 -15.28 -10.56 -21.55
C ALA A 135 -15.57 -9.76 -22.84
N MET A 136 -15.71 -8.44 -22.74
CA MET A 136 -15.93 -7.57 -23.88
C MET A 136 -14.72 -7.61 -24.84
N LEU A 137 -13.51 -7.59 -24.31
CA LEU A 137 -12.27 -7.69 -25.10
C LEU A 137 -12.21 -9.03 -25.86
N LEU A 138 -12.47 -10.15 -25.18
CA LEU A 138 -12.46 -11.48 -25.81
C LEU A 138 -13.56 -11.65 -26.85
N ASN A 139 -14.69 -10.96 -26.71
CA ASN A 139 -15.78 -10.97 -27.67
C ASN A 139 -15.63 -9.94 -28.81
N GLY A 140 -14.57 -9.12 -28.78
CA GLY A 140 -14.37 -8.05 -29.77
C GLY A 140 -15.41 -6.93 -29.68
N GLN A 141 -16.13 -6.79 -28.56
CA GLN A 141 -17.19 -5.78 -28.39
C GLN A 141 -16.58 -4.40 -28.21
N GLY A 142 -16.69 -3.54 -29.22
CA GLY A 142 -16.11 -2.19 -29.21
C GLY A 142 -14.59 -2.17 -29.25
N PHE A 143 -13.94 -3.32 -29.40
CA PHE A 143 -12.50 -3.44 -29.44
C PHE A 143 -12.05 -3.90 -30.84
N SER A 144 -11.59 -2.96 -31.64
CA SER A 144 -11.09 -3.18 -33.00
C SER A 144 -9.84 -2.33 -33.25
N ALA A 145 -9.09 -2.67 -34.29
CA ALA A 145 -7.90 -1.91 -34.68
C ALA A 145 -8.21 -0.43 -34.98
N ASP A 146 -9.37 -0.14 -35.58
CA ASP A 146 -9.82 1.22 -35.87
C ASP A 146 -10.24 1.97 -34.57
N SER A 147 -10.98 1.31 -33.69
CA SER A 147 -11.48 1.95 -32.47
C SER A 147 -10.36 2.47 -31.56
N VAL A 148 -9.26 1.72 -31.40
CA VAL A 148 -8.13 2.12 -30.54
C VAL A 148 -7.31 3.29 -31.11
N GLN A 149 -7.46 3.63 -32.38
CA GLN A 149 -6.83 4.81 -32.98
C GLN A 149 -7.56 6.10 -32.60
N HIS A 150 -8.88 6.06 -32.49
CA HIS A 150 -9.72 7.25 -32.38
C HIS A 150 -10.35 7.43 -30.99
N ILE A 151 -10.47 6.36 -30.21
CA ILE A 151 -11.14 6.33 -28.92
C ILE A 151 -10.14 5.92 -27.85
N LEU A 152 -10.09 6.66 -26.72
CA LEU A 152 -9.37 6.17 -25.54
C LEU A 152 -10.03 4.89 -25.05
N THR A 153 -9.36 3.77 -25.21
CA THR A 153 -9.84 2.46 -24.77
C THR A 153 -9.14 2.06 -23.48
N ILE A 154 -9.89 1.93 -22.41
CA ILE A 154 -9.39 1.49 -21.09
C ILE A 154 -9.81 0.05 -20.86
N CYS A 155 -8.84 -0.86 -20.85
CA CYS A 155 -9.02 -2.29 -20.58
C CYS A 155 -8.75 -2.56 -19.12
N VAL A 156 -9.78 -2.81 -18.29
CA VAL A 156 -9.61 -3.12 -16.87
C VAL A 156 -9.48 -4.63 -16.70
N LEU A 157 -8.35 -5.08 -16.16
CA LEU A 157 -8.00 -6.49 -15.99
C LEU A 157 -7.49 -6.75 -14.56
N SER A 158 -7.78 -7.93 -14.00
CA SER A 158 -7.17 -8.37 -12.76
C SER A 158 -5.79 -8.98 -13.02
N PHE A 159 -4.87 -8.92 -12.03
CA PHE A 159 -3.59 -9.61 -12.11
C PHE A 159 -3.75 -11.10 -12.41
N ASP A 160 -4.75 -11.75 -11.82
CA ASP A 160 -5.05 -13.16 -12.06
C ASP A 160 -5.41 -13.47 -13.53
N SER A 161 -5.94 -12.50 -14.26
CA SER A 161 -6.24 -12.68 -15.69
C SER A 161 -4.99 -12.90 -16.53
N LEU A 162 -3.85 -12.34 -16.09
CA LEU A 162 -2.57 -12.37 -16.80
C LEU A 162 -1.58 -13.39 -16.23
N ARG A 163 -1.80 -13.83 -14.98
CA ARG A 163 -0.90 -14.74 -14.28
C ARG A 163 -0.84 -16.10 -14.96
N ILE A 164 0.36 -16.58 -15.23
CA ILE A 164 0.63 -17.92 -15.75
C ILE A 164 1.04 -18.80 -14.57
N ASN A 165 0.22 -19.77 -14.22
CA ASN A 165 0.56 -20.73 -13.17
C ASN A 165 1.31 -21.92 -13.79
N SER A 166 2.52 -22.21 -13.29
CA SER A 166 3.29 -23.43 -13.59
C SER A 166 3.37 -23.81 -15.09
N GLY A 167 3.69 -22.87 -15.98
CA GLY A 167 3.94 -23.16 -17.39
C GLY A 167 2.72 -23.44 -18.29
N ARG A 168 1.50 -23.41 -17.74
CA ARG A 168 0.27 -23.67 -18.49
C ARG A 168 -0.37 -22.38 -19.03
N ARG A 169 0.28 -21.70 -19.97
CA ARG A 169 -0.25 -20.51 -20.64
C ARG A 169 -1.64 -20.73 -21.21
N TYR A 170 -1.85 -21.88 -21.86
CA TYR A 170 -3.08 -22.18 -22.58
C TYR A 170 -4.32 -22.41 -21.72
N ASP A 171 -4.18 -22.55 -20.40
CA ASP A 171 -5.32 -22.63 -19.50
C ASP A 171 -6.06 -21.29 -19.36
N ARG A 172 -5.43 -20.19 -19.76
CA ARG A 172 -5.98 -18.84 -19.66
C ARG A 172 -6.48 -18.34 -21.00
N LYS A 173 -7.79 -18.02 -21.11
CA LYS A 173 -8.43 -17.53 -22.34
C LYS A 173 -7.71 -16.36 -23.02
N ILE A 174 -7.00 -15.54 -22.24
CA ILE A 174 -6.28 -14.37 -22.75
C ILE A 174 -5.07 -14.76 -23.61
N TYR A 175 -4.55 -15.99 -23.45
CA TYR A 175 -3.43 -16.57 -24.24
C TYR A 175 -3.89 -17.55 -25.32
N GLN A 176 -5.20 -17.80 -25.42
CA GLN A 176 -5.76 -18.71 -26.42
C GLN A 176 -6.03 -17.99 -27.74
N GLU A 177 -6.02 -18.74 -28.82
CA GLU A 177 -6.47 -18.27 -30.13
C GLU A 177 -7.89 -17.71 -30.07
N ASN A 178 -8.12 -16.55 -30.71
CA ASN A 178 -9.39 -15.85 -30.69
C ASN A 178 -9.72 -15.22 -32.04
N SER A 179 -10.62 -15.85 -32.79
CA SER A 179 -11.05 -15.36 -34.12
C SER A 179 -11.72 -13.99 -34.09
N ASN A 180 -12.31 -13.57 -32.96
CA ASN A 180 -12.91 -12.24 -32.82
C ASN A 180 -11.87 -11.10 -32.88
N LEU A 181 -10.59 -11.42 -32.76
CA LEU A 181 -9.48 -10.47 -32.79
C LEU A 181 -8.59 -10.61 -34.04
N ALA A 182 -9.04 -11.35 -35.05
CA ALA A 182 -8.28 -11.64 -36.27
C ALA A 182 -7.89 -10.37 -37.05
N ASP A 183 -8.74 -9.33 -36.99
CA ASP A 183 -8.48 -8.05 -37.68
C ASP A 183 -7.21 -7.36 -37.19
N PHE A 184 -6.88 -7.53 -35.90
CA PHE A 184 -5.64 -6.98 -35.35
C PHE A 184 -4.39 -7.63 -35.93
N ALA A 185 -4.40 -8.94 -36.19
CA ALA A 185 -3.27 -9.65 -36.78
C ALA A 185 -2.91 -9.12 -38.17
N ALA A 186 -3.92 -8.70 -38.97
CA ALA A 186 -3.71 -8.10 -40.28
C ALA A 186 -3.07 -6.71 -40.18
N PHE A 187 -3.32 -5.96 -39.14
CA PHE A 187 -2.89 -4.57 -38.97
C PHE A 187 -1.42 -4.44 -38.54
N TYR A 188 -0.91 -5.42 -37.78
CA TYR A 188 0.41 -5.35 -37.12
C TYR A 188 1.47 -6.29 -37.73
N LYS A 189 1.34 -6.66 -38.99
CA LYS A 189 2.16 -7.70 -39.65
C LYS A 189 3.66 -7.46 -39.69
N ASN A 190 4.16 -6.24 -39.54
CA ASN A 190 5.55 -5.92 -39.86
C ASN A 190 6.48 -5.56 -38.71
N ASP A 191 5.97 -5.28 -37.49
CA ASP A 191 6.78 -4.79 -36.35
C ASP A 191 6.60 -5.59 -35.06
N ALA A 192 6.22 -6.85 -35.17
CA ALA A 192 5.77 -7.61 -34.04
C ALA A 192 6.91 -8.26 -33.26
N VAL A 193 7.19 -7.73 -32.08
CA VAL A 193 7.84 -8.50 -30.99
C VAL A 193 6.83 -9.51 -30.48
N LEU A 194 6.71 -10.65 -31.15
CA LEU A 194 5.76 -11.71 -30.80
C LEU A 194 6.16 -12.36 -29.46
N LEU A 195 5.16 -12.69 -28.66
CA LEU A 195 5.34 -13.55 -27.51
C LEU A 195 5.40 -15.00 -28.02
N GLU A 196 6.58 -15.62 -27.92
CA GLU A 196 6.85 -16.95 -28.45
C GLU A 196 5.83 -17.98 -27.93
N GLY A 197 5.38 -18.86 -28.83
CA GLY A 197 4.43 -19.92 -28.49
C GLY A 197 3.00 -19.45 -28.18
N THR A 198 2.62 -18.20 -28.52
CA THR A 198 1.28 -17.66 -28.31
C THR A 198 0.65 -17.31 -29.66
N PRO A 199 -0.62 -17.68 -29.96
CA PRO A 199 -1.28 -17.36 -31.21
C PRO A 199 -1.34 -15.84 -31.48
N GLU A 200 -1.22 -15.43 -32.75
CA GLU A 200 -1.27 -14.00 -33.12
C GLU A 200 -2.59 -13.33 -32.77
N THR A 201 -3.69 -14.07 -32.78
CA THR A 201 -5.03 -13.58 -32.45
C THR A 201 -5.34 -13.64 -30.96
N ALA A 202 -4.43 -14.15 -30.12
CA ALA A 202 -4.62 -14.14 -28.68
C ALA A 202 -4.68 -12.70 -28.15
N LEU A 203 -5.57 -12.42 -27.21
CA LEU A 203 -5.74 -11.07 -26.66
C LEU A 203 -4.42 -10.49 -26.11
N ILE A 204 -3.59 -11.31 -25.47
CA ILE A 204 -2.28 -10.86 -24.97
C ILE A 204 -1.35 -10.40 -26.09
N GLN A 205 -1.37 -11.10 -27.25
CA GLN A 205 -0.61 -10.70 -28.43
C GLN A 205 -1.09 -9.36 -28.98
N VAL A 206 -2.40 -9.19 -29.09
CA VAL A 206 -3.00 -7.93 -29.54
C VAL A 206 -2.59 -6.78 -28.61
N LEU A 207 -2.69 -6.96 -27.28
CA LEU A 207 -2.26 -5.96 -26.32
C LEU A 207 -0.75 -5.64 -26.47
N ARG A 208 0.08 -6.67 -26.65
CA ARG A 208 1.51 -6.54 -26.86
C ARG A 208 1.85 -5.74 -28.13
N HIS A 209 1.17 -5.99 -29.23
CA HIS A 209 1.34 -5.23 -30.47
C HIS A 209 0.96 -3.76 -30.32
N LEU A 210 -0.12 -3.48 -29.61
CA LEU A 210 -0.59 -2.13 -29.37
C LEU A 210 0.28 -1.35 -28.39
N ARG A 211 1.11 -2.03 -27.61
CA ARG A 211 2.02 -1.43 -26.60
C ARG A 211 1.29 -0.42 -25.71
N PRO A 212 0.33 -0.86 -24.90
CA PRO A 212 -0.53 0.05 -24.12
C PRO A 212 0.25 0.90 -23.14
N VAL A 213 -0.35 1.99 -22.69
CA VAL A 213 -0.02 2.57 -21.37
C VAL A 213 -0.58 1.65 -20.30
N THR A 214 0.25 1.19 -19.38
CA THR A 214 -0.20 0.29 -18.31
C THR A 214 -0.24 1.02 -16.98
N ILE A 215 -1.42 1.04 -16.36
CA ILE A 215 -1.63 1.53 -15.00
C ILE A 215 -1.67 0.32 -14.07
N VAL A 216 -0.83 0.33 -13.04
CA VAL A 216 -0.77 -0.72 -12.02
C VAL A 216 -1.26 -0.15 -10.71
N ASP A 217 -2.52 -0.45 -10.38
CA ASP A 217 -3.14 0.02 -9.13
C ASP A 217 -2.81 -0.94 -7.99
N GLU A 218 -2.46 -0.41 -6.82
CA GLU A 218 -2.00 -1.16 -5.65
C GLU A 218 -0.86 -2.15 -5.99
N SER A 219 0.18 -1.65 -6.64
CA SER A 219 1.29 -2.45 -7.17
C SER A 219 2.01 -3.32 -6.13
N HIS A 220 1.87 -3.00 -4.84
CA HIS A 220 2.42 -3.81 -3.75
C HIS A 220 1.80 -5.22 -3.64
N ASN A 221 0.59 -5.43 -4.15
CA ASN A 221 -0.09 -6.73 -4.14
C ASN A 221 0.42 -7.72 -5.21
N ALA A 222 1.20 -7.27 -6.18
CA ALA A 222 1.80 -8.17 -7.16
C ALA A 222 3.21 -8.57 -6.72
N THR A 223 3.54 -9.87 -6.69
CA THR A 223 4.90 -10.33 -6.36
C THR A 223 5.89 -9.80 -7.40
N SER A 224 7.10 -9.43 -7.00
CA SER A 224 8.04 -8.71 -7.87
C SER A 224 8.36 -9.46 -9.17
N ALA A 225 8.65 -10.75 -9.11
CA ALA A 225 8.98 -11.57 -10.28
C ALA A 225 7.77 -11.79 -11.22
N LEU A 226 6.60 -12.12 -10.67
CA LEU A 226 5.35 -12.32 -11.44
C LEU A 226 4.85 -11.03 -12.09
N SER A 227 5.01 -9.90 -11.41
CA SER A 227 4.64 -8.59 -11.98
C SER A 227 5.49 -8.25 -13.19
N VAL A 228 6.80 -8.49 -13.11
CA VAL A 228 7.72 -8.26 -14.22
C VAL A 228 7.38 -9.16 -15.41
N GLU A 229 7.07 -10.45 -15.17
CA GLU A 229 6.65 -11.36 -16.24
C GLU A 229 5.36 -10.91 -16.91
N MET A 230 4.33 -10.57 -16.15
CA MET A 230 3.05 -10.09 -16.71
C MET A 230 3.24 -8.82 -17.55
N LEU A 231 4.02 -7.86 -17.04
CA LEU A 231 4.30 -6.63 -17.74
C LEU A 231 5.15 -6.87 -19.00
N ASN A 232 6.12 -7.79 -18.94
CA ASN A 232 6.87 -8.22 -20.13
C ASN A 232 5.97 -8.85 -21.19
N ASN A 233 4.96 -9.62 -20.78
CA ASN A 233 4.01 -10.22 -21.73
C ASN A 233 3.14 -9.17 -22.41
N ILE A 234 2.70 -8.14 -21.71
CA ILE A 234 1.95 -7.00 -22.27
C ILE A 234 2.85 -6.11 -23.15
N TYR A 235 4.11 -5.96 -22.76
CA TYR A 235 5.12 -5.09 -23.40
C TYR A 235 4.63 -3.64 -23.56
N PRO A 236 4.35 -2.93 -22.45
CA PRO A 236 3.76 -1.60 -22.49
C PRO A 236 4.69 -0.54 -23.09
N SER A 237 4.14 0.61 -23.45
CA SER A 237 4.92 1.79 -23.84
C SER A 237 5.27 2.70 -22.67
N PHE A 238 4.52 2.61 -21.58
CA PHE A 238 4.72 3.36 -20.34
C PHE A 238 4.04 2.61 -19.19
N ILE A 239 4.65 2.63 -18.01
CA ILE A 239 4.08 2.05 -16.80
C ILE A 239 3.90 3.15 -15.75
N LEU A 240 2.67 3.29 -15.25
CA LEU A 240 2.33 4.13 -14.11
C LEU A 240 1.89 3.25 -12.95
N GLU A 241 2.71 3.16 -11.91
CA GLU A 241 2.37 2.49 -10.67
C GLU A 241 1.77 3.47 -9.67
N LEU A 242 0.70 3.04 -8.98
CA LEU A 242 0.11 3.77 -7.86
C LEU A 242 0.05 2.85 -6.65
N THR A 243 0.66 3.29 -5.55
CA THR A 243 0.67 2.50 -4.32
C THR A 243 0.91 3.38 -3.09
N ALA A 244 0.44 2.91 -1.94
CA ALA A 244 0.80 3.49 -0.65
C ALA A 244 2.21 3.06 -0.20
N THR A 245 2.62 1.84 -0.57
CA THR A 245 3.89 1.20 -0.17
C THR A 245 4.65 0.70 -1.39
N PRO A 246 5.50 1.56 -2.01
CA PRO A 246 6.33 1.18 -3.14
C PRO A 246 7.27 0.04 -2.79
N LYS A 247 7.52 -0.84 -3.75
CA LYS A 247 8.52 -1.90 -3.66
C LYS A 247 9.93 -1.36 -3.84
N SER A 248 10.92 -2.17 -3.49
CA SER A 248 12.33 -1.83 -3.66
C SER A 248 12.73 -1.59 -5.13
N ASN A 249 11.98 -2.16 -6.08
CA ASN A 249 12.18 -1.99 -7.52
C ASN A 249 11.28 -0.92 -8.16
N SER A 250 10.46 -0.20 -7.40
CA SER A 250 9.62 0.89 -7.92
C SER A 250 10.42 2.19 -8.08
N ASN A 251 10.25 2.87 -9.20
CA ASN A 251 10.85 4.17 -9.48
C ASN A 251 9.92 5.29 -9.01
N VAL A 252 10.04 5.71 -7.76
CA VAL A 252 9.13 6.70 -7.15
C VAL A 252 9.48 8.10 -7.63
N VAL A 253 8.62 8.71 -8.45
CA VAL A 253 8.78 10.10 -8.96
C VAL A 253 8.10 11.12 -8.06
N SER A 254 7.07 10.73 -7.34
CA SER A 254 6.32 11.62 -6.46
C SER A 254 5.93 10.93 -5.17
N TYR A 255 6.00 11.69 -4.09
CA TYR A 255 5.77 11.22 -2.73
C TYR A 255 4.76 12.11 -2.02
N VAL A 256 3.68 11.54 -1.53
CA VAL A 256 2.65 12.25 -0.74
C VAL A 256 2.71 11.76 0.70
N ASP A 257 2.76 12.70 1.64
CA ASP A 257 2.69 12.45 3.08
C ASP A 257 1.21 12.44 3.54
N ALA A 258 0.90 11.66 4.57
CA ALA A 258 -0.41 11.61 5.20
C ALA A 258 -0.90 12.98 5.69
N ARG A 259 0.01 13.83 6.14
CA ARG A 259 -0.29 15.20 6.59
C ARG A 259 -0.75 16.11 5.45
N GLU A 260 -0.26 15.90 4.22
CA GLU A 260 -0.77 16.60 3.04
C GLU A 260 -2.23 16.22 2.76
N LEU A 261 -2.58 14.94 2.97
CA LEU A 261 -3.97 14.48 2.89
C LEU A 261 -4.84 15.14 3.97
N LYS A 262 -4.34 15.24 5.20
CA LYS A 262 -5.06 15.90 6.31
C LYS A 262 -5.29 17.37 6.02
N LYS A 263 -4.29 18.10 5.54
CA LYS A 263 -4.43 19.53 5.16
C LYS A 263 -5.52 19.76 4.12
N GLU A 264 -5.72 18.81 3.21
CA GLU A 264 -6.74 18.86 2.17
C GLU A 264 -8.06 18.18 2.57
N ASN A 265 -8.18 17.81 3.85
CA ASN A 265 -9.35 17.14 4.42
C ASN A 265 -9.74 15.84 3.69
N MET A 266 -8.77 15.08 3.26
CA MET A 266 -8.99 13.78 2.63
C MET A 266 -9.17 12.65 3.64
N VAL A 267 -8.58 12.80 4.84
CA VAL A 267 -8.51 11.78 5.87
C VAL A 267 -8.79 12.33 7.27
N LYS A 268 -9.40 11.49 8.10
CA LYS A 268 -9.67 11.73 9.52
C LYS A 268 -8.46 11.34 10.36
N LEU A 269 -7.61 12.30 10.67
CA LEU A 269 -6.43 12.15 11.52
C LEU A 269 -6.46 13.14 12.70
N PRO A 270 -5.89 12.80 13.84
CA PRO A 270 -5.19 11.55 14.15
C PRO A 270 -6.11 10.34 14.29
N VAL A 271 -5.54 9.14 14.27
CA VAL A 271 -6.20 7.92 14.74
C VAL A 271 -6.00 7.83 16.25
N ILE A 272 -7.08 7.80 17.01
CA ILE A 272 -7.02 7.72 18.47
C ILE A 272 -7.34 6.29 18.89
N VAL A 273 -6.40 5.67 19.59
CA VAL A 273 -6.49 4.26 20.01
C VAL A 273 -6.76 4.20 21.50
N TYR A 274 -7.87 3.57 21.88
CA TYR A 274 -8.26 3.34 23.28
C TYR A 274 -8.09 1.87 23.66
N LYS A 275 -7.41 1.63 24.78
CA LYS A 275 -7.35 0.32 25.42
C LYS A 275 -8.53 0.15 26.37
N ARG A 276 -9.14 -1.03 26.36
CA ARG A 276 -10.20 -1.42 27.31
C ARG A 276 -9.86 -2.73 27.99
N ASN A 277 -10.44 -2.94 29.16
CA ASN A 277 -10.11 -4.11 29.99
C ASN A 277 -10.96 -5.33 29.61
N SER A 278 -12.09 -5.14 28.94
CA SER A 278 -12.97 -6.22 28.51
C SER A 278 -13.60 -5.95 27.14
N ARG A 279 -14.11 -7.00 26.49
CA ARG A 279 -14.87 -6.89 25.24
C ARG A 279 -16.20 -6.16 25.44
N GLU A 280 -16.84 -6.35 26.60
CA GLU A 280 -18.05 -5.61 26.95
C GLU A 280 -17.79 -4.11 26.96
N SER A 281 -16.70 -3.66 27.59
CA SER A 281 -16.32 -2.26 27.60
C SER A 281 -16.01 -1.72 26.20
N VAL A 282 -15.40 -2.53 25.31
CA VAL A 282 -15.19 -2.14 23.91
C VAL A 282 -16.53 -1.92 23.20
N ILE A 283 -17.50 -2.82 23.39
CA ILE A 283 -18.81 -2.74 22.75
C ILE A 283 -19.59 -1.54 23.31
N ALA A 284 -19.67 -1.41 24.63
CA ALA A 284 -20.38 -0.32 25.29
C ALA A 284 -19.84 1.05 24.87
N ASP A 285 -18.53 1.24 24.97
CA ASP A 285 -17.88 2.51 24.60
C ASP A 285 -18.00 2.82 23.09
N ALA A 286 -17.94 1.80 22.24
CA ALA A 286 -18.13 1.98 20.79
C ALA A 286 -19.55 2.49 20.48
N ILE A 287 -20.57 1.95 21.15
CA ILE A 287 -21.97 2.36 20.99
C ILE A 287 -22.15 3.80 21.51
N GLN A 288 -21.62 4.11 22.68
CA GLN A 288 -21.73 5.43 23.30
C GLN A 288 -20.99 6.50 22.49
N LEU A 289 -19.75 6.22 22.09
CA LEU A 289 -18.96 7.14 21.23
C LEU A 289 -19.66 7.38 19.90
N ARG A 290 -20.25 6.34 19.30
CA ARG A 290 -21.05 6.50 18.08
C ARG A 290 -22.23 7.43 18.30
N GLY A 291 -22.95 7.27 19.44
CA GLY A 291 -24.07 8.15 19.81
C GLY A 291 -23.63 9.61 19.94
N LYS A 292 -22.49 9.85 20.59
CA LYS A 292 -21.90 11.19 20.72
C LYS A 292 -21.51 11.79 19.37
N LEU A 293 -20.88 10.99 18.50
CA LEU A 293 -20.54 11.42 17.14
C LEU A 293 -21.79 11.75 16.31
N GLU A 294 -22.85 10.94 16.45
CA GLU A 294 -24.13 11.21 15.74
C GLU A 294 -24.78 12.50 16.24
N GLN A 295 -24.76 12.77 17.55
CA GLN A 295 -25.24 14.03 18.10
C GLN A 295 -24.49 15.23 17.46
N LYS A 296 -23.15 15.17 17.42
CA LYS A 296 -22.34 16.21 16.79
C LYS A 296 -22.55 16.33 15.29
N ALA A 297 -22.80 15.22 14.61
CA ALA A 297 -23.14 15.19 13.20
C ALA A 297 -24.50 15.86 12.92
N LEU A 298 -25.50 15.65 13.78
CA LEU A 298 -26.81 16.29 13.67
C LEU A 298 -26.73 17.81 13.93
N GLU A 299 -25.94 18.23 14.93
CA GLU A 299 -25.66 19.65 15.19
C GLU A 299 -25.04 20.31 13.93
N GLU A 300 -24.08 19.65 13.27
CA GLU A 300 -23.45 20.15 12.06
C GLU A 300 -24.39 20.13 10.86
N GLU A 301 -25.21 19.08 10.70
CA GLU A 301 -26.20 18.99 9.62
C GLU A 301 -27.19 20.17 9.68
N ALA A 302 -27.63 20.54 10.87
CA ALA A 302 -28.54 21.66 11.06
C ALA A 302 -27.96 23.00 10.56
N VAL A 303 -26.64 23.16 10.59
CA VAL A 303 -25.93 24.38 10.15
C VAL A 303 -25.51 24.30 8.68
N THR A 304 -24.97 23.15 8.26
CA THR A 304 -24.30 23.00 6.97
C THR A 304 -25.14 22.26 5.91
N GLY A 305 -26.18 21.54 6.33
CA GLY A 305 -26.98 20.65 5.47
C GLY A 305 -26.26 19.33 5.11
N ASN A 306 -25.05 19.08 5.60
CA ASN A 306 -24.28 17.88 5.30
C ASN A 306 -24.67 16.74 6.25
N TYR A 307 -25.28 15.71 5.72
CA TYR A 307 -25.69 14.53 6.50
C TYR A 307 -24.51 13.60 6.77
N ILE A 308 -24.26 13.29 8.03
CA ILE A 308 -23.27 12.30 8.47
C ILE A 308 -23.93 11.34 9.43
N ARG A 309 -23.79 10.04 9.17
CA ARG A 309 -24.22 8.95 10.05
C ARG A 309 -23.00 8.14 10.49
N PRO A 310 -22.47 8.36 11.71
CA PRO A 310 -21.33 7.59 12.19
C PRO A 310 -21.63 6.11 12.30
N ILE A 311 -20.71 5.29 11.77
CA ILE A 311 -20.81 3.84 11.72
C ILE A 311 -19.68 3.23 12.54
N VAL A 312 -20.01 2.20 13.34
CA VAL A 312 -19.07 1.32 14.03
C VAL A 312 -18.79 0.10 13.17
N LEU A 313 -17.52 -0.24 13.03
CA LEU A 313 -17.06 -1.51 12.46
C LEU A 313 -16.64 -2.43 13.61
N PHE A 314 -17.38 -3.50 13.85
CA PHE A 314 -17.00 -4.57 14.75
C PHE A 314 -16.19 -5.61 14.00
N GLN A 315 -14.93 -5.77 14.39
CA GLN A 315 -14.07 -6.83 13.86
C GLN A 315 -14.20 -8.08 14.73
N ALA A 316 -14.81 -9.12 14.17
CA ALA A 316 -14.97 -10.42 14.77
C ALA A 316 -13.81 -11.36 14.41
N GLN A 317 -13.60 -12.41 15.22
CA GLN A 317 -12.62 -13.46 14.93
C GLN A 317 -13.04 -14.33 13.74
N PRO A 318 -12.07 -14.83 12.93
CA PRO A 318 -12.30 -15.90 11.97
C PRO A 318 -12.76 -17.18 12.67
N ARG A 319 -13.48 -18.06 11.96
CA ARG A 319 -13.96 -19.36 12.47
C ARG A 319 -12.83 -20.20 13.03
N SER A 320 -12.93 -20.67 14.27
CA SER A 320 -12.36 -21.91 14.75
C SER A 320 -13.43 -23.00 14.74
N ASN A 321 -13.01 -24.25 14.60
CA ASN A 321 -13.79 -25.43 14.22
C ASN A 321 -14.92 -25.84 15.17
N ASP A 322 -15.84 -25.03 15.67
CA ASP A 322 -17.12 -25.54 16.19
C ASP A 322 -18.13 -24.44 16.52
N ASP A 323 -19.36 -24.71 16.16
CA ASP A 323 -20.65 -24.12 16.49
C ASP A 323 -20.74 -22.64 16.94
N ASN A 324 -21.48 -21.88 16.14
CA ASN A 324 -21.82 -20.46 16.25
C ASN A 324 -20.69 -19.49 15.95
N THR A 325 -20.76 -18.94 14.75
CA THR A 325 -19.82 -17.93 14.26
C THR A 325 -19.79 -16.70 15.18
N THR A 326 -18.60 -16.23 15.51
CA THR A 326 -18.36 -15.08 16.42
C THR A 326 -19.16 -13.85 15.99
N PHE A 327 -19.42 -13.66 14.68
CA PHE A 327 -20.24 -12.56 14.16
C PHE A 327 -21.72 -12.71 14.49
N ASP A 328 -22.28 -13.95 14.55
CA ASP A 328 -23.65 -14.18 14.95
C ASP A 328 -23.86 -13.91 16.45
N LYS A 329 -22.88 -14.26 17.29
CA LYS A 329 -22.88 -13.93 18.71
C LYS A 329 -22.91 -12.42 18.92
N ILE A 330 -22.08 -11.66 18.18
CA ILE A 330 -22.08 -10.19 18.24
C ILE A 330 -23.41 -9.63 17.76
N LYS A 331 -23.98 -10.15 16.66
CA LYS A 331 -25.30 -9.72 16.18
C LYS A 331 -26.38 -9.93 17.25
N ASN A 332 -26.47 -11.14 17.80
CA ASN A 332 -27.46 -11.46 18.83
C ASN A 332 -27.31 -10.56 20.06
N LEU A 333 -26.08 -10.34 20.49
CA LEU A 333 -25.78 -9.43 21.61
C LEU A 333 -26.27 -8.01 21.33
N LEU A 334 -26.03 -7.46 20.14
CA LEU A 334 -26.51 -6.13 19.76
C LEU A 334 -28.05 -6.07 19.74
N LEU A 335 -28.72 -7.13 19.28
CA LEU A 335 -30.19 -7.23 19.30
C LEU A 335 -30.73 -7.29 20.74
N GLU A 336 -30.10 -8.08 21.61
CA GLU A 336 -30.49 -8.25 23.02
C GLU A 336 -30.32 -6.97 23.84
N ILE A 337 -29.32 -6.13 23.53
CA ILE A 337 -29.18 -4.81 24.15
C ILE A 337 -30.15 -3.77 23.56
N GLY A 338 -30.95 -4.13 22.55
CA GLY A 338 -32.05 -3.31 22.02
C GLY A 338 -31.72 -2.52 20.76
N ILE A 339 -30.62 -2.84 20.06
CA ILE A 339 -30.31 -2.20 18.79
C ILE A 339 -31.20 -2.82 17.70
N PRO A 340 -31.92 -2.01 16.89
CA PRO A 340 -32.78 -2.50 15.83
C PRO A 340 -32.02 -3.31 14.76
N GLU A 341 -32.61 -4.39 14.26
CA GLU A 341 -31.96 -5.26 13.28
C GLU A 341 -31.59 -4.51 11.98
N GLU A 342 -32.40 -3.56 11.57
CA GLU A 342 -32.15 -2.73 10.37
C GLU A 342 -30.91 -1.83 10.51
N GLU A 343 -30.41 -1.59 11.73
CA GLU A 343 -29.19 -0.85 11.98
C GLU A 343 -27.93 -1.71 11.92
N ILE A 344 -28.09 -3.05 11.88
CA ILE A 344 -26.99 -4.03 11.93
C ILE A 344 -26.82 -4.67 10.56
N ALA A 345 -25.60 -4.60 10.01
CA ALA A 345 -25.24 -5.31 8.79
C ALA A 345 -24.08 -6.27 9.03
N ILE A 346 -24.13 -7.45 8.40
CA ILE A 346 -23.03 -8.41 8.44
C ILE A 346 -22.36 -8.48 7.08
N LYS A 347 -21.05 -8.42 7.05
CA LYS A 347 -20.23 -8.56 5.87
C LYS A 347 -19.09 -9.54 6.12
N THR A 348 -19.22 -10.75 5.59
CA THR A 348 -18.17 -11.79 5.59
C THR A 348 -17.84 -12.18 4.14
N GLY A 349 -16.92 -13.12 3.94
CA GLY A 349 -16.63 -13.69 2.62
C GLY A 349 -17.87 -14.28 1.94
N GLU A 350 -18.75 -14.92 2.71
CA GLU A 350 -19.96 -15.58 2.25
C GLU A 350 -21.19 -14.66 2.30
N ILE A 351 -21.36 -13.91 3.39
CA ILE A 351 -22.52 -13.04 3.64
C ILE A 351 -22.28 -11.67 3.01
N LYS A 352 -23.09 -11.30 2.03
CA LYS A 352 -23.01 -10.03 1.30
C LYS A 352 -24.08 -9.03 1.77
N GLY A 353 -24.28 -8.86 3.07
CA GLY A 353 -25.32 -8.01 3.66
C GLY A 353 -25.26 -6.53 3.25
N LEU A 354 -24.14 -6.08 2.67
CA LEU A 354 -23.96 -4.71 2.15
C LEU A 354 -24.09 -4.64 0.61
N LYS A 355 -24.49 -5.73 -0.07
CA LYS A 355 -24.66 -5.71 -1.53
C LYS A 355 -25.86 -4.82 -1.90
N ASN A 356 -25.60 -3.83 -2.76
CA ASN A 356 -26.59 -2.83 -3.20
C ASN A 356 -27.10 -1.88 -2.10
N VAL A 357 -26.44 -1.80 -0.95
CA VAL A 357 -26.75 -0.81 0.10
C VAL A 357 -25.92 0.44 -0.14
N ASP A 358 -26.59 1.58 -0.33
CA ASP A 358 -25.92 2.89 -0.35
C ASP A 358 -25.75 3.39 1.09
N LEU A 359 -24.58 3.13 1.66
CA LEU A 359 -24.25 3.54 3.04
C LEU A 359 -24.18 5.05 3.23
N LEU A 360 -24.15 5.85 2.17
CA LEU A 360 -24.12 7.31 2.26
C LEU A 360 -25.53 7.91 2.19
N SER A 361 -26.50 7.12 1.77
CA SER A 361 -27.89 7.56 1.69
C SER A 361 -28.48 7.87 3.07
N LYS A 362 -29.24 8.95 3.17
CA LYS A 362 -29.98 9.32 4.37
C LYS A 362 -31.08 8.30 4.72
N ALA A 363 -31.59 7.56 3.71
CA ALA A 363 -32.58 6.50 3.90
C ALA A 363 -31.98 5.19 4.47
N CYS A 364 -30.67 5.04 4.50
CA CYS A 364 -30.02 3.85 5.03
C CYS A 364 -30.00 3.91 6.57
N ALA A 365 -30.48 2.83 7.23
CA ALA A 365 -30.52 2.76 8.68
C ALA A 365 -29.21 2.24 9.33
N VAL A 366 -28.31 1.59 8.54
CA VAL A 366 -27.15 0.86 9.06
C VAL A 366 -26.20 1.77 9.87
N ARG A 367 -25.96 1.41 11.12
CA ARG A 367 -25.05 2.08 12.06
C ARG A 367 -23.93 1.17 12.57
N TYR A 368 -24.13 -0.13 12.46
CA TYR A 368 -23.21 -1.15 12.97
C TYR A 368 -22.93 -2.16 11.86
N ILE A 369 -21.66 -2.38 11.56
CA ILE A 369 -21.23 -3.36 10.57
C ILE A 369 -20.34 -4.37 11.26
N ILE A 370 -20.72 -5.64 11.23
CA ILE A 370 -19.94 -6.74 11.76
C ILE A 370 -19.19 -7.40 10.61
N THR A 371 -17.86 -7.52 10.75
CA THR A 371 -17.01 -8.11 9.73
C THR A 371 -15.98 -9.05 10.34
N VAL A 372 -15.58 -10.07 9.58
CA VAL A 372 -14.44 -10.94 9.93
C VAL A 372 -13.23 -10.50 9.12
N ASN A 373 -13.21 -10.78 7.81
CA ASN A 373 -12.11 -10.42 6.91
C ASN A 373 -12.61 -9.79 5.59
N ALA A 374 -13.90 -9.51 5.49
CA ALA A 374 -14.57 -9.25 4.21
C ALA A 374 -14.57 -7.79 3.75
N LEU A 375 -14.08 -6.85 4.58
CA LEU A 375 -13.96 -5.45 4.18
C LEU A 375 -12.61 -5.14 3.51
N LYS A 376 -11.86 -6.18 3.16
CA LYS A 376 -10.53 -6.04 2.59
C LYS A 376 -10.53 -5.27 1.27
N GLU A 377 -11.55 -5.47 0.40
CA GLU A 377 -11.53 -4.92 -0.95
C GLU A 377 -12.92 -4.46 -1.42
N GLY A 378 -12.94 -3.45 -2.28
CA GLY A 378 -14.17 -2.99 -2.96
C GLY A 378 -15.23 -2.28 -2.11
N TRP A 379 -14.93 -1.94 -0.84
CA TRP A 379 -15.82 -1.24 0.07
C TRP A 379 -15.31 0.17 0.38
N ASP A 380 -16.19 1.14 0.38
CA ASP A 380 -15.88 2.54 0.70
C ASP A 380 -17.00 3.15 1.53
N CYS A 381 -16.68 3.63 2.74
CA CYS A 381 -17.65 4.29 3.60
C CYS A 381 -16.98 5.36 4.47
N PRO A 382 -16.96 6.63 4.03
CA PRO A 382 -16.45 7.75 4.81
C PRO A 382 -17.16 7.94 6.16
N PHE A 383 -18.38 7.40 6.31
CA PHE A 383 -19.14 7.45 7.56
C PHE A 383 -18.68 6.44 8.62
N ALA A 384 -17.78 5.51 8.30
CA ALA A 384 -17.14 4.67 9.30
C ALA A 384 -16.14 5.50 10.13
N TYR A 385 -16.38 5.63 11.42
CA TYR A 385 -15.57 6.43 12.36
C TYR A 385 -14.84 5.57 13.38
N ILE A 386 -15.45 4.45 13.78
CA ILE A 386 -15.00 3.64 14.89
C ILE A 386 -14.67 2.23 14.39
N LEU A 387 -13.49 1.74 14.73
CA LEU A 387 -13.11 0.33 14.61
C LEU A 387 -13.05 -0.27 16.02
N ALA A 388 -13.97 -1.18 16.34
CA ALA A 388 -14.01 -1.94 17.57
C ALA A 388 -13.47 -3.36 17.31
N SER A 389 -12.23 -3.63 17.71
CA SER A 389 -11.59 -4.93 17.55
C SER A 389 -11.91 -5.84 18.73
N LEU A 390 -12.65 -6.93 18.46
CA LEU A 390 -13.01 -7.95 19.43
C LEU A 390 -12.20 -9.24 19.25
N ALA A 391 -11.30 -9.26 18.26
CA ALA A 391 -10.43 -10.39 17.97
C ALA A 391 -9.22 -10.43 18.92
N ASN A 392 -8.86 -11.63 19.40
CA ASN A 392 -7.71 -11.81 20.29
C ASN A 392 -6.36 -11.59 19.58
N LYS A 393 -6.29 -11.96 18.29
CA LYS A 393 -5.11 -11.72 17.44
C LYS A 393 -5.57 -10.93 16.22
N THR A 394 -5.15 -9.71 16.11
CA THR A 394 -5.47 -8.86 14.96
C THR A 394 -4.33 -8.95 13.95
N SER A 395 -4.62 -9.45 12.75
CA SER A 395 -3.64 -9.48 11.67
C SER A 395 -3.31 -8.06 11.21
N ALA A 396 -2.03 -7.74 11.06
CA ALA A 396 -1.60 -6.43 10.58
C ALA A 396 -2.20 -6.07 9.22
N VAL A 397 -2.36 -7.05 8.33
CA VAL A 397 -2.95 -6.88 6.99
C VAL A 397 -4.43 -6.52 7.07
N ASP A 398 -5.17 -7.14 8.00
CA ASP A 398 -6.59 -6.86 8.17
C ASP A 398 -6.82 -5.45 8.70
N VAL A 399 -6.01 -5.03 9.67
CA VAL A 399 -6.04 -3.67 10.23
C VAL A 399 -5.72 -2.62 9.17
N GLU A 400 -4.69 -2.85 8.35
CA GLU A 400 -4.30 -1.95 7.26
C GLU A 400 -5.46 -1.64 6.33
N GLN A 401 -6.12 -2.69 5.86
CA GLN A 401 -7.17 -2.56 4.87
C GLN A 401 -8.44 -1.92 5.42
N ILE A 402 -8.79 -2.22 6.67
CA ILE A 402 -9.95 -1.64 7.33
C ILE A 402 -9.70 -0.17 7.68
N LEU A 403 -8.55 0.14 8.30
CA LEU A 403 -8.18 1.51 8.68
C LEU A 403 -8.10 2.44 7.48
N GLY A 404 -7.49 2.01 6.37
CA GLY A 404 -7.43 2.81 5.15
C GLY A 404 -8.80 3.25 4.61
N ARG A 405 -9.89 2.61 5.05
CA ARG A 405 -11.28 2.92 4.69
C ARG A 405 -11.97 3.78 5.77
N VAL A 406 -11.72 3.49 7.04
CA VAL A 406 -12.22 4.28 8.18
C VAL A 406 -11.65 5.70 8.14
N LEU A 407 -10.42 5.86 7.64
CA LEU A 407 -9.73 7.15 7.62
C LEU A 407 -10.31 8.18 6.64
N ARG A 408 -11.15 7.81 5.69
CA ARG A 408 -11.67 8.76 4.70
C ARG A 408 -12.57 9.80 5.33
N GLN A 409 -12.28 11.08 5.04
CA GLN A 409 -13.08 12.20 5.53
C GLN A 409 -14.38 12.32 4.73
N PRO A 410 -15.55 12.40 5.38
CA PRO A 410 -16.81 12.69 4.70
C PRO A 410 -16.73 13.99 3.89
N TYR A 411 -17.26 13.95 2.66
CA TYR A 411 -17.31 15.12 1.74
C TYR A 411 -15.96 15.78 1.44
N THR A 412 -14.83 15.17 1.91
CA THR A 412 -13.49 15.79 1.81
C THR A 412 -13.45 17.23 2.32
N ARG A 413 -14.11 17.49 3.46
CA ARG A 413 -14.24 18.81 4.11
C ARG A 413 -13.87 18.72 5.58
N HIS A 414 -13.40 19.83 6.13
CA HIS A 414 -13.23 19.98 7.57
C HIS A 414 -14.62 20.15 8.23
N HIS A 415 -14.88 19.37 9.27
CA HIS A 415 -16.09 19.46 10.08
C HIS A 415 -15.88 20.39 11.26
N GLN A 416 -16.96 21.03 11.74
CA GLN A 416 -16.88 22.04 12.79
C GLN A 416 -16.42 21.44 14.12
N HIS A 417 -16.94 20.25 14.45
CA HIS A 417 -16.55 19.58 15.68
C HIS A 417 -15.32 18.67 15.45
N PHE A 418 -14.30 18.79 16.32
CA PHE A 418 -13.04 18.07 16.18
C PHE A 418 -13.22 16.54 16.15
N LEU A 419 -14.19 16.00 16.90
CA LEU A 419 -14.51 14.56 16.91
C LEU A 419 -14.83 14.01 15.51
N LEU A 420 -15.45 14.82 14.64
CA LEU A 420 -15.79 14.42 13.28
C LEU A 420 -14.60 14.48 12.31
N ASN A 421 -13.45 14.97 12.76
CA ASN A 421 -12.20 15.03 11.99
C ASN A 421 -11.15 13.98 12.38
N SER A 422 -11.51 13.08 13.31
CA SER A 422 -10.62 12.02 13.82
C SER A 422 -11.24 10.64 13.64
N SER A 423 -10.42 9.59 13.67
CA SER A 423 -10.86 8.19 13.65
C SER A 423 -10.52 7.51 14.96
N TYR A 424 -11.31 6.52 15.35
CA TYR A 424 -11.23 5.89 16.65
C TYR A 424 -11.04 4.38 16.53
N VAL A 425 -10.17 3.82 17.36
CA VAL A 425 -9.96 2.38 17.47
C VAL A 425 -10.09 1.99 18.93
N LEU A 426 -10.96 1.03 19.21
CA LEU A 426 -11.11 0.45 20.56
C LEU A 426 -10.67 -1.02 20.51
N SER A 427 -9.88 -1.45 21.49
CA SER A 427 -9.39 -2.83 21.58
C SER A 427 -9.27 -3.26 23.04
N CYS A 428 -9.61 -4.53 23.33
CA CYS A 428 -9.50 -5.15 24.65
C CYS A 428 -8.40 -6.21 24.71
N SER A 429 -7.48 -6.23 23.76
CA SER A 429 -6.45 -7.25 23.71
C SER A 429 -5.62 -7.30 25.01
N ASN A 430 -5.48 -8.48 25.59
CA ASN A 430 -4.54 -8.73 26.70
C ASN A 430 -3.10 -8.40 26.30
N ASP A 431 -2.83 -8.44 25.00
CA ASP A 431 -1.58 -8.01 24.38
C ASP A 431 -1.80 -6.73 23.55
N PHE A 432 -2.14 -5.65 24.27
CA PHE A 432 -2.36 -4.33 23.67
C PHE A 432 -1.16 -3.85 22.84
N ARG A 433 0.07 -4.19 23.26
CA ARG A 433 1.27 -3.82 22.50
C ARG A 433 1.29 -4.46 21.11
N ASN A 434 1.01 -5.76 21.01
CA ASN A 434 0.95 -6.45 19.72
C ASN A 434 -0.21 -5.95 18.86
N THR A 435 -1.36 -5.61 19.47
CA THR A 435 -2.48 -4.99 18.76
C THR A 435 -2.11 -3.60 18.26
N LEU A 436 -1.46 -2.78 19.09
CA LEU A 436 -0.97 -1.47 18.70
C LEU A 436 0.09 -1.58 17.59
N ASP A 437 1.02 -2.52 17.69
CA ASP A 437 2.01 -2.79 16.64
C ASP A 437 1.36 -3.22 15.33
N SER A 438 0.29 -4.02 15.40
CA SER A 438 -0.50 -4.40 14.23
C SER A 438 -1.22 -3.20 13.60
N ILE A 439 -1.80 -2.31 14.43
CA ILE A 439 -2.40 -1.05 13.97
C ILE A 439 -1.34 -0.16 13.31
N VAL A 440 -0.17 -0.03 13.94
CA VAL A 440 0.96 0.75 13.40
C VAL A 440 1.47 0.17 12.09
N LYS A 441 1.65 -1.15 12.02
CA LYS A 441 2.03 -1.83 10.76
C LYS A 441 0.97 -1.63 9.69
N GLY A 442 -0.31 -1.76 10.04
CA GLY A 442 -1.41 -1.50 9.13
C GLY A 442 -1.47 -0.05 8.64
N LEU A 443 -1.25 0.93 9.51
CA LEU A 443 -1.14 2.34 9.12
C LEU A 443 0.06 2.60 8.21
N ASN A 444 1.21 1.99 8.52
CA ASN A 444 2.40 2.09 7.67
C ASN A 444 2.16 1.46 6.29
N GLY A 445 1.49 0.32 6.22
CA GLY A 445 1.07 -0.32 4.99
C GLY A 445 0.12 0.55 4.16
N ALA A 446 -0.79 1.28 4.81
CA ALA A 446 -1.64 2.27 4.17
C ALA A 446 -0.91 3.58 3.80
N GLY A 447 0.39 3.70 4.09
CA GLY A 447 1.22 4.87 3.78
C GLY A 447 1.20 5.97 4.84
N PHE A 448 0.69 5.69 6.04
CA PHE A 448 0.72 6.58 7.20
C PHE A 448 1.95 6.30 8.07
N SER A 449 2.30 7.21 8.95
CA SER A 449 3.46 7.12 9.83
C SER A 449 3.05 6.98 11.30
N ARG A 450 4.01 6.63 12.16
CA ARG A 450 3.82 6.60 13.61
C ARG A 450 3.29 7.93 14.17
N LYS A 451 3.53 9.05 13.50
CA LYS A 451 3.07 10.38 13.92
C LYS A 451 1.57 10.59 13.72
N ASP A 452 0.92 9.73 12.94
CA ASP A 452 -0.48 9.87 12.52
C ASP A 452 -1.47 9.14 13.45
N TYR A 453 -0.99 8.47 14.49
CA TYR A 453 -1.83 7.87 15.54
C TYR A 453 -1.44 8.34 16.93
N ARG A 454 -2.38 8.23 17.87
CA ARG A 454 -2.23 8.59 19.26
C ARG A 454 -2.88 7.52 20.15
N VAL A 455 -2.31 7.28 21.32
CA VAL A 455 -2.89 6.40 22.34
C VAL A 455 -3.65 7.27 23.33
N GLY A 456 -4.89 6.92 23.58
CA GLY A 456 -5.69 7.57 24.62
C GLY A 456 -5.28 7.03 26.00
N GLY A 457 -4.81 7.90 26.89
CA GLY A 457 -4.31 7.56 28.22
C GLY A 457 -2.91 8.13 28.47
N ASP A 458 -2.50 8.15 29.76
CA ASP A 458 -1.20 8.68 30.19
C ASP A 458 0.00 7.75 29.92
N GLU A 459 -0.18 6.63 29.25
CA GLU A 459 0.92 5.75 28.87
C GLU A 459 1.70 6.36 27.70
N GLU A 460 2.76 7.08 28.04
CA GLU A 460 3.81 7.40 27.05
C GLU A 460 4.44 6.10 26.54
N VAL A 461 4.23 5.80 25.29
CA VAL A 461 4.96 4.69 24.63
C VAL A 461 6.44 5.07 24.61
N PRO A 462 7.34 4.29 25.26
CA PRO A 462 8.75 4.62 25.29
C PRO A 462 9.28 4.80 23.88
N ALA A 463 9.93 5.91 23.62
CA ALA A 463 10.61 6.19 22.36
C ALA A 463 11.80 5.23 22.23
N GLN A 464 11.59 4.05 21.63
CA GLN A 464 12.67 3.33 21.01
C GLN A 464 12.90 3.93 19.62
N GLU A 465 13.94 4.73 19.53
CA GLU A 465 14.53 5.13 18.26
C GLU A 465 15.03 3.87 17.53
N GLN A 466 14.18 3.30 16.73
CA GLN A 466 14.63 2.37 15.70
C GLN A 466 14.64 3.13 14.39
N GLN A 467 15.84 3.41 13.93
CA GLN A 467 16.11 3.83 12.56
C GLN A 467 15.46 2.84 11.59
N PRO A 468 14.85 3.30 10.50
CA PRO A 468 14.36 2.40 9.47
C PRO A 468 15.57 1.82 8.73
N GLN A 469 15.99 0.64 9.12
CA GLN A 469 16.79 -0.20 8.23
C GLN A 469 15.86 -0.78 7.17
N PRO A 470 16.19 -0.70 5.89
CA PRO A 470 15.50 -1.45 4.87
C PRO A 470 15.89 -2.93 5.05
N GLN A 471 15.07 -3.67 5.76
CA GLN A 471 15.17 -5.12 5.74
C GLN A 471 14.53 -5.63 4.46
N PRO A 472 15.21 -6.50 3.69
CA PRO A 472 14.56 -7.28 2.66
C PRO A 472 13.66 -8.30 3.35
N GLN A 473 12.37 -8.01 3.43
CA GLN A 473 11.39 -9.03 3.76
C GLN A 473 11.29 -9.96 2.57
N GLN A 474 11.93 -11.11 2.68
CA GLN A 474 11.60 -12.26 1.88
C GLN A 474 10.19 -12.72 2.23
N GLU A 475 9.42 -12.78 1.20
CA GLU A 475 8.04 -13.18 1.15
C GLU A 475 7.86 -14.66 1.46
N GLU A 476 7.08 -14.94 2.47
CA GLU A 476 6.25 -16.14 2.50
C GLU A 476 4.79 -15.72 2.65
N LEU A 477 4.16 -15.40 1.55
CA LEU A 477 2.75 -15.03 1.48
C LEU A 477 2.01 -15.90 0.48
N PHE A 478 2.21 -17.21 0.50
CA PHE A 478 1.31 -18.23 -0.06
C PHE A 478 1.83 -19.62 0.32
N ASN A 479 1.74 -19.96 1.59
CA ASN A 479 1.54 -21.36 1.97
C ASN A 479 0.18 -21.44 2.64
N ASN A 480 -0.80 -21.91 1.89
CA ASN A 480 -1.93 -22.62 2.44
C ASN A 480 -1.39 -23.88 3.13
N ASN A 481 -1.01 -23.76 4.36
CA ASN A 481 -0.98 -24.86 5.29
C ASN A 481 -2.10 -24.64 6.30
N GLU A 482 -3.28 -25.12 5.96
CA GLU A 482 -4.17 -25.72 6.92
C GLU A 482 -3.35 -26.75 7.69
N ASN A 483 -3.08 -26.45 8.94
CA ASN A 483 -2.71 -27.31 10.05
C ASN A 483 -1.58 -26.71 10.88
N ALA A 484 -1.92 -25.76 11.72
CA ALA A 484 -1.30 -25.59 13.01
C ALA A 484 -2.44 -25.42 14.02
N VAL A 485 -2.92 -26.52 14.50
CA VAL A 485 -3.76 -26.60 15.69
C VAL A 485 -2.82 -26.36 16.88
N GLU A 486 -2.72 -25.12 17.32
CA GLU A 486 -2.33 -24.84 18.69
C GLU A 486 -3.60 -24.66 19.52
N ASN A 487 -3.84 -25.66 20.36
CA ASN A 487 -4.78 -25.61 21.44
C ASN A 487 -4.38 -24.50 22.40
N ASN A 488 -5.02 -23.33 22.29
CA ASN A 488 -5.23 -22.42 23.40
C ASN A 488 -6.75 -22.22 23.50
N ASN A 489 -7.32 -22.98 24.41
CA ASN A 489 -8.68 -22.82 24.93
C ASN A 489 -8.74 -21.49 25.69
N ASP A 490 -8.97 -20.40 24.98
CA ASP A 490 -9.39 -19.10 25.53
C ASP A 490 -10.33 -18.40 24.54
N ASP A 491 -11.27 -19.15 24.01
CA ASP A 491 -12.33 -18.64 23.11
C ASP A 491 -13.64 -18.53 23.88
N ASP A 492 -13.63 -17.71 24.93
CA ASP A 492 -14.84 -17.56 25.71
C ASP A 492 -15.52 -16.21 25.46
N PHE A 493 -16.29 -16.14 24.35
CA PHE A 493 -17.40 -15.20 24.22
C PHE A 493 -18.57 -15.59 25.17
N THR A 494 -18.43 -16.62 25.99
CA THR A 494 -19.43 -17.07 26.96
C THR A 494 -19.51 -16.12 28.15
N ASP A 495 -18.47 -15.33 28.40
CA ASP A 495 -18.43 -14.39 29.52
C ASP A 495 -19.06 -13.03 29.23
N ILE A 496 -19.44 -12.76 27.96
CA ILE A 496 -20.09 -11.50 27.57
C ILE A 496 -21.59 -11.60 27.79
N THR A 497 -22.13 -10.85 28.73
CA THR A 497 -23.58 -10.81 29.00
C THR A 497 -24.19 -9.50 28.51
N PRO A 498 -25.38 -9.55 27.86
CA PRO A 498 -26.10 -8.34 27.45
C PRO A 498 -26.43 -7.42 28.60
N GLU A 499 -26.68 -8.00 29.80
CA GLU A 499 -27.00 -7.29 31.02
C GLU A 499 -25.83 -6.39 31.46
N ASN A 500 -24.60 -6.92 31.49
CA ASN A 500 -23.40 -6.15 31.82
C ASN A 500 -23.17 -4.98 30.87
N ILE A 501 -23.43 -5.18 29.58
CA ILE A 501 -23.29 -4.10 28.59
C ILE A 501 -24.39 -3.05 28.78
N LYS A 502 -25.66 -3.47 29.02
CA LYS A 502 -26.75 -2.55 29.33
C LYS A 502 -26.47 -1.75 30.58
N GLU A 503 -25.99 -2.40 31.64
CA GLU A 503 -25.62 -1.73 32.87
C GLU A 503 -24.50 -0.71 32.64
N GLN A 504 -23.50 -1.04 31.83
CA GLN A 504 -22.47 -0.10 31.39
C GLN A 504 -23.03 1.02 30.50
N ILE A 505 -24.03 0.76 29.67
CA ILE A 505 -24.71 1.76 28.85
C ILE A 505 -25.70 2.61 29.67
N ASP A 506 -26.37 2.10 30.69
CA ASP A 506 -27.42 2.78 31.45
C ASP A 506 -26.91 3.49 32.72
N ASN A 507 -25.70 3.16 33.19
CA ASN A 507 -25.11 3.77 34.41
C ASN A 507 -24.57 5.17 34.10
N THR A 508 -25.43 6.18 34.33
CA THR A 508 -25.26 7.58 33.89
C THR A 508 -24.05 8.29 34.50
N ASP A 509 -23.58 7.91 35.67
CA ASP A 509 -22.50 8.61 36.38
C ASP A 509 -21.09 8.14 35.91
N GLU A 510 -20.89 6.84 35.74
CA GLU A 510 -19.64 6.29 35.19
C GLU A 510 -19.50 6.53 33.69
N GLN A 511 -20.62 6.54 32.97
CA GLN A 511 -20.68 6.87 31.54
C GLN A 511 -20.26 8.29 31.24
N SER A 512 -20.81 9.25 31.96
CA SER A 512 -20.47 10.66 31.75
C SER A 512 -18.98 10.88 31.95
N GLN A 513 -18.35 10.09 32.83
CA GLN A 513 -16.94 10.21 33.12
C GLN A 513 -16.09 9.53 32.04
N SER A 514 -16.39 8.28 31.62
CA SER A 514 -15.66 7.57 30.58
C SER A 514 -15.74 8.28 29.20
N LEU A 515 -16.93 8.70 28.78
CA LEU A 515 -17.12 9.47 27.55
C LEU A 515 -16.45 10.83 27.59
N THR A 516 -16.56 11.54 28.76
CA THR A 516 -15.90 12.83 28.93
C THR A 516 -14.39 12.69 28.89
N ASP A 517 -13.87 11.64 29.51
CA ASP A 517 -12.42 11.33 29.46
C ASP A 517 -11.96 11.01 28.04
N MET A 518 -12.74 10.21 27.29
CA MET A 518 -12.46 9.93 25.89
C MET A 518 -12.50 11.20 25.03
N GLU A 519 -13.48 12.07 25.24
CA GLU A 519 -13.63 13.34 24.54
C GLU A 519 -12.45 14.29 24.85
N ASN A 520 -12.10 14.44 26.13
CA ASN A 520 -10.97 15.25 26.58
C ASN A 520 -9.64 14.72 26.03
N GLN A 521 -9.43 13.41 26.07
CA GLN A 521 -8.24 12.78 25.48
C GLN A 521 -8.20 12.99 23.97
N ALA A 522 -9.33 12.84 23.27
CA ALA A 522 -9.43 13.08 21.84
C ALA A 522 -9.09 14.54 21.49
N GLU A 523 -9.61 15.49 22.27
CA GLU A 523 -9.33 16.92 22.09
C GLU A 523 -7.85 17.23 22.28
N GLN A 524 -7.27 16.78 23.39
CA GLN A 524 -5.84 16.98 23.67
C GLN A 524 -4.94 16.36 22.59
N GLN A 525 -5.24 15.13 22.17
CA GLN A 525 -4.44 14.44 21.16
C GLN A 525 -4.60 15.09 19.77
N THR A 526 -5.80 15.58 19.45
CA THR A 526 -6.04 16.30 18.19
C THR A 526 -5.32 17.65 18.20
N GLN A 527 -5.33 18.37 19.34
CA GLN A 527 -4.60 19.63 19.48
C GLN A 527 -3.10 19.41 19.35
N LYS A 528 -2.53 18.44 20.07
CA LYS A 528 -1.11 18.07 19.96
C LYS A 528 -0.73 17.73 18.52
N TYR A 529 -1.55 16.94 17.83
CA TYR A 529 -1.32 16.60 16.42
C TYR A 529 -1.35 17.85 15.52
N THR A 530 -2.29 18.76 15.76
CA THR A 530 -2.40 20.00 15.00
C THR A 530 -1.19 20.89 15.24
N ASP A 531 -0.74 21.05 16.47
CA ASP A 531 0.42 21.87 16.84
C ASP A 531 1.72 21.32 16.23
N GLU A 532 1.91 19.99 16.24
CA GLU A 532 3.07 19.32 15.62
C GLU A 532 3.06 19.41 14.10
N THR A 533 1.88 19.55 13.47
CA THR A 533 1.74 19.57 12.01
C THR A 533 1.64 20.97 11.43
N SER A 534 1.38 22.01 12.24
CA SER A 534 1.25 23.41 11.81
C SER A 534 2.56 24.21 11.85
N GLY A 535 3.66 23.66 12.39
CA GLY A 535 4.95 24.34 12.48
C GLY A 535 5.53 24.75 11.13
N GLU A 536 6.12 25.94 11.04
CA GLU A 536 6.76 26.51 9.83
C GLU A 536 7.88 25.65 9.23
N ASN A 537 8.41 24.68 9.97
CA ASN A 537 9.47 23.77 9.53
C ASN A 537 8.95 22.50 8.83
N PHE A 538 7.67 22.43 8.49
CA PHE A 538 7.14 21.31 7.76
C PHE A 538 7.46 21.40 6.26
N MET A 539 8.59 20.86 5.87
CA MET A 539 8.89 20.54 4.47
C MET A 539 8.15 19.23 4.11
N GLY A 540 6.90 19.35 3.64
CA GLY A 540 6.18 18.24 3.03
C GLY A 540 6.53 18.12 1.55
N GLY A 541 6.41 16.92 1.01
CA GLY A 541 6.56 16.67 -0.43
C GLY A 541 7.71 15.74 -0.78
N THR A 542 7.85 15.50 -2.07
CA THR A 542 8.80 14.54 -2.63
C THR A 542 10.25 14.86 -2.23
N GLU A 543 10.63 16.13 -2.25
CA GLU A 543 11.99 16.59 -1.95
C GLU A 543 12.38 16.33 -0.48
N ALA A 544 11.47 16.62 0.45
CA ALA A 544 11.73 16.44 1.88
C ALA A 544 11.87 14.97 2.28
N GLN A 545 11.11 14.11 1.64
CA GLN A 545 11.13 12.65 1.92
C GLN A 545 12.35 11.96 1.31
N MET A 546 12.89 12.51 0.22
CA MET A 546 14.03 11.94 -0.50
C MET A 546 15.36 12.58 -0.10
N GLN A 547 15.34 13.75 0.57
CA GLN A 547 16.53 14.36 1.13
C GLN A 547 16.82 13.76 2.52
N HIS A 548 17.65 12.74 2.58
CA HIS A 548 18.22 12.28 3.84
C HIS A 548 19.32 13.26 4.28
N ARG A 549 18.93 14.44 4.79
CA ARG A 549 19.88 15.33 5.45
C ARG A 549 20.07 14.89 6.89
N PHE A 550 21.07 14.07 7.12
CA PHE A 550 21.60 13.88 8.46
C PHE A 550 22.46 15.10 8.79
N THR A 551 21.97 15.98 9.66
CA THR A 551 22.81 17.02 10.22
C THR A 551 23.80 16.37 11.18
N ILE A 552 25.10 16.54 10.90
CA ILE A 552 26.15 16.13 11.82
C ILE A 552 25.96 16.96 13.12
N ARG A 553 25.97 16.29 14.28
CA ARG A 553 25.94 17.00 15.56
C ARG A 553 27.08 18.01 15.59
N THR A 554 26.78 19.22 16.06
CA THR A 554 27.75 20.34 16.04
C THR A 554 29.08 19.98 16.68
N GLU A 555 29.07 19.17 17.73
CA GLU A 555 30.25 18.64 18.43
C GLU A 555 31.14 17.71 17.58
N ASN A 556 30.61 17.13 16.53
CA ASN A 556 31.33 16.19 15.66
C ASN A 556 31.76 16.79 14.32
N ILE A 557 31.43 18.06 14.04
CA ILE A 557 31.72 18.69 12.75
C ILE A 557 33.24 18.73 12.49
N GLU A 558 34.01 19.15 13.47
CA GLU A 558 35.49 19.24 13.34
C GLU A 558 36.10 17.85 13.12
N SER A 559 35.65 16.84 13.86
CA SER A 559 36.13 15.47 13.72
C SER A 559 35.73 14.86 12.35
N ALA A 560 34.53 15.15 11.86
CA ALA A 560 34.09 14.71 10.56
C ALA A 560 34.86 15.39 9.40
N GLN A 561 35.16 16.68 9.54
CA GLN A 561 35.97 17.42 8.54
C GLN A 561 37.43 16.97 8.54
N ALA A 562 37.95 16.52 9.68
CA ALA A 562 39.30 15.99 9.80
C ALA A 562 39.46 14.55 9.29
N LEU A 563 38.33 13.85 9.07
CA LEU A 563 38.31 12.45 8.61
C LEU A 563 38.88 12.36 7.19
N ARG A 564 40.00 11.66 7.04
CA ARG A 564 40.60 11.35 5.73
C ARG A 564 40.25 9.91 5.38
N LEU A 565 39.41 9.72 4.37
CA LEU A 565 39.13 8.39 3.82
C LEU A 565 40.21 8.03 2.81
N PRO A 566 40.78 6.80 2.87
CA PRO A 566 41.71 6.33 1.85
C PRO A 566 40.99 6.23 0.50
N LYS A 567 41.62 6.72 -0.55
CA LYS A 567 41.17 6.49 -1.92
C LYS A 567 41.98 5.34 -2.50
N PHE A 568 41.33 4.37 -3.04
CA PHE A 568 41.97 3.26 -3.73
C PHE A 568 42.24 3.68 -5.19
N CYS A 569 43.48 3.48 -5.64
CA CYS A 569 43.89 3.77 -7.02
C CYS A 569 44.59 2.55 -7.59
N ILE A 570 44.41 2.33 -8.86
CA ILE A 570 45.19 1.34 -9.62
C ILE A 570 46.30 2.13 -10.34
N LYS A 571 47.52 1.66 -10.18
CA LYS A 571 48.60 2.15 -11.04
C LYS A 571 48.38 1.56 -12.40
N ALA A 572 48.10 2.45 -13.37
CA ALA A 572 47.93 2.01 -14.70
C ALA A 572 49.20 1.28 -15.16
N ASP A 573 49.16 0.03 -15.65
CA ASP A 573 50.27 -0.70 -16.27
C ASP A 573 50.34 -0.36 -17.76
N PHE A 574 51.43 0.16 -18.22
CA PHE A 574 51.41 1.04 -19.32
C PHE A 574 52.36 0.90 -20.44
N GLY A 575 51.93 1.33 -21.57
CA GLY A 575 52.72 1.47 -22.79
C GLY A 575 53.80 2.56 -22.68
N LEU A 576 54.72 2.61 -23.65
CA LEU A 576 55.98 3.37 -23.76
C LEU A 576 55.92 4.89 -23.50
N PHE A 577 54.79 5.48 -23.11
CA PHE A 577 54.60 6.92 -22.96
C PHE A 577 53.79 7.32 -21.72
N ASP A 578 53.77 6.47 -20.68
CA ASP A 578 52.95 6.77 -19.48
C ASP A 578 53.83 7.34 -18.34
N ASP A 579 53.38 8.45 -17.78
CA ASP A 579 54.01 9.18 -16.68
C ASP A 579 53.71 8.59 -15.28
N GLY A 580 53.15 7.37 -15.22
CA GLY A 580 52.85 6.65 -13.99
C GLY A 580 51.62 7.17 -13.25
N ALA A 581 50.64 7.66 -13.97
CA ALA A 581 49.41 8.18 -13.42
C ALA A 581 48.63 7.10 -12.64
N PHE A 582 48.05 7.51 -11.49
CA PHE A 582 47.14 6.69 -10.69
C PHE A 582 45.71 6.97 -11.11
N ASN A 583 44.99 5.93 -11.52
CA ASN A 583 43.57 6.03 -11.80
C ASN A 583 42.76 5.62 -10.55
N TYR A 584 41.72 6.39 -10.22
CA TYR A 584 40.82 6.03 -9.14
C TYR A 584 40.06 4.76 -9.48
N LEU A 585 39.95 3.87 -8.49
CA LEU A 585 39.11 2.67 -8.64
C LEU A 585 37.65 3.07 -8.49
N GLU A 586 36.88 2.95 -9.56
CA GLU A 586 35.44 3.18 -9.54
C GLU A 586 34.74 2.01 -8.85
N PRO A 587 33.70 2.28 -8.01
CA PRO A 587 33.00 1.22 -7.26
C PRO A 587 32.44 0.10 -8.16
N GLU A 588 32.02 0.44 -9.38
CA GLU A 588 31.48 -0.50 -10.35
C GLU A 588 32.53 -1.52 -10.81
N ASN A 589 33.80 -1.16 -10.80
CA ASN A 589 34.91 -2.00 -11.28
C ASN A 589 35.60 -2.79 -10.16
N LEU A 590 35.19 -2.59 -8.90
CA LEU A 590 35.80 -3.23 -7.72
C LEU A 590 35.76 -4.76 -7.77
N LEU A 591 34.75 -5.34 -8.44
CA LEU A 591 34.58 -6.79 -8.56
C LEU A 591 34.86 -7.33 -9.96
N GLU A 592 35.32 -6.47 -10.87
CA GLU A 592 35.66 -6.90 -12.23
C GLU A 592 36.89 -7.83 -12.17
N GLY A 593 36.70 -9.08 -12.63
CA GLY A 593 37.72 -10.11 -12.56
C GLY A 593 37.97 -10.74 -11.17
N PHE A 594 37.20 -10.34 -10.16
CA PHE A 594 37.30 -10.96 -8.83
C PHE A 594 36.73 -12.38 -8.84
N ARG A 595 37.54 -13.34 -8.40
CA ARG A 595 37.11 -14.73 -8.17
C ARG A 595 37.35 -15.06 -6.72
N LEU A 596 36.31 -15.53 -6.02
CA LEU A 596 36.45 -16.07 -4.68
C LEU A 596 37.34 -17.33 -4.73
N THR A 597 38.48 -17.28 -4.05
CA THR A 597 39.35 -18.45 -3.88
C THR A 597 39.16 -19.03 -2.47
N GLY A 598 39.55 -20.29 -2.26
CA GLY A 598 39.50 -20.90 -0.93
C GLY A 598 40.33 -20.15 0.13
N GLN A 599 41.28 -19.30 -0.29
CA GLN A 599 42.04 -18.42 0.61
C GLN A 599 41.24 -17.15 1.00
N ASP A 600 40.43 -16.65 0.12
CA ASP A 600 39.58 -15.48 0.39
C ASP A 600 38.41 -15.84 1.33
N ALA A 601 37.96 -17.10 1.31
CA ALA A 601 36.99 -17.64 2.26
C ALA A 601 37.56 -17.83 3.68
N ASN A 602 38.87 -17.74 3.87
CA ASN A 602 39.53 -17.75 5.18
C ASN A 602 39.43 -16.36 5.83
N VAL A 603 38.23 -15.88 6.09
CA VAL A 603 38.03 -14.73 6.96
C VAL A 603 38.51 -15.14 8.35
N ASN A 604 39.63 -14.56 8.77
CA ASN A 604 40.17 -14.77 10.09
C ASN A 604 39.31 -14.05 11.10
N PHE A 605 38.23 -14.68 11.58
CA PHE A 605 37.36 -14.19 12.64
C PHE A 605 38.11 -14.23 14.00
N LYS A 606 39.33 -13.75 14.05
CA LYS A 606 39.97 -13.34 15.29
C LYS A 606 39.35 -11.98 15.67
N LEU A 607 38.13 -12.03 16.13
CA LEU A 607 37.63 -10.98 17.00
C LEU A 607 38.53 -11.00 18.25
N ALA A 608 39.09 -9.88 18.57
CA ALA A 608 40.11 -9.70 19.64
C ALA A 608 39.60 -10.06 21.05
N SER A 609 38.36 -10.51 21.22
CA SER A 609 37.75 -10.91 22.50
C SER A 609 36.43 -11.68 22.33
N GLY A 610 36.22 -12.49 21.29
CA GLY A 610 34.83 -12.88 21.02
C GLY A 610 34.56 -14.37 21.03
N GLU A 611 33.78 -14.80 22.00
CA GLU A 611 32.94 -15.96 21.88
C GLU A 611 31.97 -15.73 20.70
N MET A 612 31.95 -16.62 19.73
CA MET A 612 31.06 -16.57 18.59
C MET A 612 29.79 -17.37 18.91
N TYR A 613 28.63 -16.74 18.76
CA TYR A 613 27.35 -17.39 18.95
C TYR A 613 26.65 -17.55 17.61
N SER A 614 26.12 -18.75 17.33
CA SER A 614 25.14 -18.94 16.25
C SER A 614 23.75 -18.67 16.81
N VAL A 615 22.96 -17.92 16.06
CA VAL A 615 21.53 -17.74 16.35
C VAL A 615 20.80 -18.85 15.60
N ASP A 616 20.25 -19.81 16.33
CA ASP A 616 19.37 -20.81 15.74
C ASP A 616 17.95 -20.24 15.74
N ILE A 617 17.49 -19.84 14.57
CA ILE A 617 16.08 -19.49 14.36
C ILE A 617 15.40 -20.83 14.10
N ALA A 618 14.90 -21.44 15.17
CA ALA A 618 14.21 -22.71 15.08
C ALA A 618 13.05 -22.64 14.08
N GLN A 619 12.97 -23.62 13.19
CA GLN A 619 11.86 -23.83 12.27
C GLN A 619 10.52 -24.16 12.96
N SER A 620 10.49 -24.22 14.27
CA SER A 620 9.31 -24.45 15.10
C SER A 620 8.95 -23.19 15.85
N GLY A 621 8.15 -22.33 15.28
CA GLY A 621 7.24 -21.32 15.88
C GLY A 621 7.52 -20.71 17.27
N GLU A 622 8.58 -21.04 17.97
CA GLU A 622 8.91 -20.46 19.27
C GLU A 622 9.70 -19.16 19.12
N ALA A 623 9.13 -18.10 19.62
CA ALA A 623 9.54 -16.71 19.42
C ALA A 623 10.79 -16.25 20.19
N VAL A 624 11.63 -17.17 20.68
CA VAL A 624 12.86 -16.82 21.40
C VAL A 624 14.06 -17.33 20.62
N PRO A 625 14.91 -16.46 20.06
CA PRO A 625 16.14 -16.89 19.42
C PRO A 625 17.03 -17.62 20.44
N GLN A 626 17.36 -18.87 20.18
CA GLN A 626 18.31 -19.60 21.00
C GLN A 626 19.72 -19.30 20.51
N TYR A 627 20.53 -18.80 21.41
CA TYR A 627 21.96 -18.53 21.14
C TYR A 627 22.77 -19.75 21.56
N ARG A 628 23.48 -20.32 20.59
CA ARG A 628 24.41 -21.42 20.86
C ARG A 628 25.84 -20.98 20.56
N MET A 629 26.76 -21.28 21.48
CA MET A 629 28.17 -21.03 21.27
C MET A 629 28.69 -21.88 20.08
N VAL A 630 29.33 -21.23 19.12
CA VAL A 630 29.88 -21.90 17.93
C VAL A 630 31.09 -22.71 18.32
N THR A 631 30.98 -24.03 18.20
CA THR A 631 32.08 -24.95 18.50
C THR A 631 33.08 -24.99 17.34
N ASP A 632 34.30 -25.51 17.59
CA ASP A 632 35.30 -25.70 16.53
C ASP A 632 34.83 -26.71 15.46
N SER A 633 33.95 -27.64 15.83
CA SER A 633 33.27 -28.53 14.88
C SER A 633 32.34 -27.79 13.93
N ASP A 634 31.60 -26.80 14.45
CA ASP A 634 30.69 -26.00 13.63
C ASP A 634 31.46 -25.07 12.68
N LYS A 635 32.57 -24.51 13.16
CA LYS A 635 33.50 -23.71 12.32
C LYS A 635 34.10 -24.57 11.19
N LYS A 636 34.41 -25.84 11.47
CA LYS A 636 34.93 -26.77 10.46
C LYS A 636 33.87 -27.08 9.40
N LYS A 637 32.62 -27.39 9.82
CA LYS A 637 31.50 -27.62 8.89
C LYS A 637 31.17 -26.41 8.01
N LEU A 638 31.19 -25.21 8.59
CA LEU A 638 30.99 -24.00 7.83
C LEU A 638 32.09 -23.80 6.78
N ARG A 639 33.34 -24.10 7.14
CA ARG A 639 34.47 -24.03 6.22
C ARG A 639 34.32 -25.05 5.09
N GLU A 640 34.00 -26.31 5.40
CA GLU A 640 33.75 -27.37 4.42
C GLU A 640 32.58 -27.01 3.49
N TYR A 641 31.54 -26.37 4.02
CA TYR A 641 30.41 -25.88 3.22
C TYR A 641 30.84 -24.75 2.26
N LEU A 642 31.57 -23.75 2.75
CA LEU A 642 32.07 -22.65 1.93
C LEU A 642 33.02 -23.16 0.83
N ASP A 643 33.87 -24.14 1.13
CA ASP A 643 34.76 -24.76 0.15
C ASP A 643 34.01 -25.62 -0.89
N SER A 644 32.77 -26.06 -0.59
CA SER A 644 31.91 -26.83 -1.49
C SER A 644 31.06 -25.95 -2.43
N LEU A 645 30.95 -24.63 -2.16
CA LEU A 645 30.19 -23.73 -3.02
C LEU A 645 30.91 -23.51 -4.36
N PRO A 646 30.16 -23.46 -5.47
CA PRO A 646 30.76 -23.13 -6.77
C PRO A 646 31.49 -21.78 -6.66
N GLN A 647 32.75 -21.74 -7.05
CA GLN A 647 33.59 -20.54 -7.01
C GLN A 647 33.22 -19.50 -8.07
N GLU A 648 32.04 -19.59 -8.65
CA GLU A 648 31.50 -18.61 -9.57
C GLU A 648 30.42 -17.80 -8.86
N ARG A 649 30.69 -16.50 -8.75
CA ARG A 649 29.82 -15.40 -8.27
C ARG A 649 28.46 -15.76 -7.67
#